data_57a9bb739c2b5b09cacf3d7d0086e641
#
_entry.id   57a9bb739c2b5b09cacf3d7d0086e641
#
_cell.length_a   1.000
_cell.length_b   1.000
_cell.length_c   1.000
_cell.angle_alpha   90.00
_cell.angle_beta   90.00
_cell.angle_gamma   90.00
#
_symmetry.space_group_name_H-M   'P 1'
#
loop_
_entity.id
_entity.type
_entity.pdbx_description
1 polymer ?
#
loop_
_entity_poly.entity_id
_entity_poly.type
_entity_poly.pdbx_seq_one_letter_code
_entity_poly.pdbx_strand_id
1 'polypeptide(L)'
;MFAKLQVLDTNCFHVVGSSNTLPGVGVSVSPAEKAHPGTKKSGEQKLPLAPNGKVKWSRRVRRSVPDRRDGVNHEHGVKKQNLDRNLNGGAPRKRINCETSRVGNGGVLQGKVQTKCSTKWVTYGGCIPAILTALDMFQDLDEALRPWEERLSNKERSIILKEQSRWERALEIFQWFNKKGQELNVIHYNIMLRILGKARKWSHLESLWNEMNTRGIAATNSTYGTLIDVYSKGGLKEDALVWLERMIRKGMEPDEVTMVIVVQLYKKAGEFQKAEDFFRKWSSGELLTKERNNTLDASEMDKRVAHSYVCLSSHTYNTLIDTYGKAGQLKEASETFNKMLKQGIAPTTVTFNTMIHICGNHGQLEEVTLLLQKMEELQCPPDTRTYNILISLHAKHNDIAMATRYFSKMKEASLEPDLVSYRTLLYAYSIRQMVHEAEELISEMDEKRHEIDEFTQSALTRMYIEAGMLEQSWLWFRRFHLSGSMTSECYSANIDAYGEHGHTLEAEKVFICCQEMKKLSILHFNVMIKAYGIGKYYDKACQLFDSIEKHGIIADKCSYSSLIQILASADQPHTAKCYLKKMQEAGLIDDCIPYCAVISSFVKLGNLEMAEELYKEMIGHAVQPDVIVYGVLINAFADAGSVKEALTYVDEMKRAGLPGNEVIYNSLIKLYTKLDYLKEAEETYKLLQSSEEGPPIYSSNCMLDLYTKRSMVEQAKEIFESVKEKGSANEFTYAMMLYMYKKMGRLDEAIQIAKEMRKLGLLTDLLSYNNVLGLYVMDGRTREAVETFREMIRSTIQPDDCTLKSLGFLLLKCGISKQAVGKLEVMMKRDASRGLQAWMSALSCVLDVEDFDDE
;
A
#
# COMPACT_ATOMS: atom_id res chain seq x y z
N MET A 1 12.75 -3.83 -3.95
CA MET A 1 11.65 -3.42 -4.82
C MET A 1 10.30 -3.41 -4.06
N PHE A 2 10.16 -4.08 -2.94
CA PHE A 2 8.94 -4.12 -2.10
C PHE A 2 8.81 -2.97 -1.08
N ALA A 3 9.88 -2.25 -0.78
CA ALA A 3 9.89 -1.17 0.23
C ALA A 3 9.32 0.19 -0.24
N LYS A 4 8.83 0.31 -1.48
CA LYS A 4 8.23 1.56 -2.02
C LYS A 4 6.70 1.52 -2.14
N LEU A 5 6.04 0.44 -1.76
CA LEU A 5 4.58 0.30 -1.85
C LEU A 5 3.84 0.53 -0.51
N GLN A 6 4.55 0.80 0.58
CA GLN A 6 3.94 1.06 1.89
C GLN A 6 3.75 2.55 2.25
N VAL A 7 4.06 3.49 1.35
CA VAL A 7 3.96 4.94 1.66
C VAL A 7 2.74 5.61 0.99
N LEU A 8 1.85 4.88 0.31
CA LEU A 8 0.73 5.48 -0.42
C LEU A 8 -0.68 5.18 0.14
N ASP A 9 -0.82 4.51 1.29
CA ASP A 9 -2.15 4.19 1.85
C ASP A 9 -2.48 4.89 3.18
N THR A 10 -1.81 5.98 3.54
CA THR A 10 -2.14 6.74 4.77
C THR A 10 -2.96 8.00 4.53
N ASN A 11 -3.57 8.20 3.38
CA ASN A 11 -4.41 9.35 3.11
C ASN A 11 -5.80 8.97 2.57
N CYS A 12 -6.58 8.20 3.31
CA CYS A 12 -8.03 8.11 3.12
C CYS A 12 -8.72 7.80 4.44
N PHE A 13 -8.83 8.78 5.32
CA PHE A 13 -9.88 8.79 6.33
C PHE A 13 -11.07 9.56 5.77
N HIS A 14 -11.98 8.84 5.11
CA HIS A 14 -13.33 9.33 4.93
C HIS A 14 -14.02 9.39 6.30
N VAL A 15 -14.23 10.59 6.78
CA VAL A 15 -15.16 10.87 7.87
C VAL A 15 -16.57 10.64 7.33
N VAL A 16 -17.12 9.45 7.54
CA VAL A 16 -18.55 9.21 7.42
C VAL A 16 -19.19 9.69 8.72
N GLY A 17 -19.57 10.95 8.73
CA GLY A 17 -20.41 11.51 9.77
C GLY A 17 -21.89 11.20 9.48
N SER A 18 -22.38 10.11 10.03
CA SER A 18 -23.85 9.93 10.14
C SER A 18 -24.36 10.75 11.30
N SER A 19 -24.84 11.95 11.03
CA SER A 19 -25.60 12.76 11.99
C SER A 19 -27.09 12.58 11.74
N ASN A 20 -27.69 11.64 12.43
CA ASN A 20 -29.12 11.67 12.70
C ASN A 20 -29.35 12.47 13.96
N THR A 21 -29.78 13.73 13.83
CA THR A 21 -30.40 14.50 14.92
C THR A 21 -31.74 15.00 14.46
N LEU A 22 -32.78 14.41 15.00
CA LEU A 22 -34.13 14.96 14.98
C LEU A 22 -34.33 15.94 16.16
N PRO A 23 -35.17 16.97 16.01
CA PRO A 23 -35.29 18.07 16.97
C PRO A 23 -36.08 17.72 18.21
N GLY A 24 -35.56 18.13 19.36
CA GLY A 24 -36.18 17.99 20.66
C GLY A 24 -37.37 18.92 20.87
N VAL A 25 -38.42 18.37 21.46
CA VAL A 25 -39.47 19.12 22.15
C VAL A 25 -39.17 19.04 23.62
N GLY A 26 -38.99 20.24 24.22
CA GLY A 26 -38.74 20.35 25.65
C GLY A 26 -39.98 20.10 26.47
N VAL A 27 -39.86 19.37 27.57
CA VAL A 27 -40.72 19.50 28.73
C VAL A 27 -39.87 19.41 29.99
N SER A 28 -39.89 20.47 30.74
CA SER A 28 -39.34 20.63 32.08
C SER A 28 -40.11 19.86 33.14
N VAL A 29 -39.42 19.15 34.00
CA VAL A 29 -39.85 18.95 35.43
C VAL A 29 -38.60 18.69 36.28
N SER A 30 -38.44 19.48 37.33
CA SER A 30 -37.40 19.43 38.37
C SER A 30 -37.77 18.52 39.56
N PRO A 31 -36.94 18.43 40.60
CA PRO A 31 -36.57 17.17 41.24
C PRO A 31 -37.18 16.92 42.62
N ALA A 32 -37.16 15.69 43.06
CA ALA A 32 -37.32 15.36 44.50
C ALA A 32 -36.55 14.09 44.89
N GLU A 33 -35.53 14.27 45.66
CA GLU A 33 -35.23 13.80 47.06
C GLU A 33 -35.33 12.28 47.39
N LYS A 34 -34.10 11.80 47.74
CA LYS A 34 -33.79 10.97 48.96
C LYS A 34 -34.65 9.77 49.37
N ALA A 35 -34.01 8.61 49.47
CA ALA A 35 -33.77 7.91 50.79
C ALA A 35 -33.06 6.54 50.61
N HIS A 36 -31.94 6.35 51.30
CA HIS A 36 -31.44 5.08 51.84
C HIS A 36 -32.15 4.76 53.15
N PRO A 37 -32.00 3.61 53.86
CA PRO A 37 -31.24 2.38 53.60
C PRO A 37 -32.00 1.08 54.07
N GLY A 38 -31.39 -0.11 53.85
CA GLY A 38 -31.91 -1.32 54.53
C GLY A 38 -31.20 -2.63 54.17
N THR A 39 -30.26 -2.99 54.96
CA THR A 39 -29.63 -4.26 55.26
C THR A 39 -30.55 -5.51 55.34
N LYS A 40 -30.06 -6.67 54.84
CA LYS A 40 -29.83 -7.96 55.55
C LYS A 40 -29.65 -9.11 54.56
N LYS A 41 -28.48 -9.75 54.59
CA LYS A 41 -28.09 -11.06 55.15
C LYS A 41 -28.71 -12.31 54.49
N SER A 42 -27.85 -13.10 53.91
CA SER A 42 -27.44 -14.48 54.21
C SER A 42 -27.96 -15.56 53.33
N GLY A 43 -26.99 -16.40 52.87
CA GLY A 43 -27.28 -17.68 52.20
C GLY A 43 -26.04 -18.29 51.59
N GLU A 44 -25.13 -18.78 52.46
CA GLU A 44 -24.07 -19.70 52.08
C GLU A 44 -24.65 -21.00 51.52
N GLN A 45 -24.10 -21.55 50.45
CA GLN A 45 -23.96 -22.98 50.32
C GLN A 45 -22.68 -23.35 49.56
N LYS A 46 -21.96 -24.25 50.21
CA LYS A 46 -20.65 -24.80 49.90
C LYS A 46 -20.65 -25.86 48.82
N LEU A 47 -19.61 -25.83 48.03
CA LEU A 47 -18.76 -26.87 47.44
C LEU A 47 -19.21 -28.35 47.39
N PRO A 48 -18.72 -29.18 46.42
CA PRO A 48 -17.50 -29.92 46.74
C PRO A 48 -16.37 -29.95 45.66
N LEU A 49 -15.18 -30.16 46.19
CA LEU A 49 -13.88 -30.35 45.64
C LEU A 49 -13.67 -31.62 44.80
N ALA A 50 -12.90 -31.51 43.76
CA ALA A 50 -11.79 -32.29 43.17
C ALA A 50 -11.86 -33.84 43.12
N PRO A 51 -11.13 -34.51 42.19
CA PRO A 51 -9.69 -34.71 42.44
C PRO A 51 -8.72 -34.65 41.25
N ASN A 52 -7.50 -34.31 41.60
CA ASN A 52 -6.19 -34.44 40.95
C ASN A 52 -5.98 -35.60 39.98
N GLY A 53 -5.41 -35.32 38.84
CA GLY A 53 -4.71 -36.27 37.99
C GLY A 53 -3.37 -35.72 37.48
N LYS A 54 -2.31 -35.95 38.25
CA LYS A 54 -0.92 -35.73 37.85
C LYS A 54 -0.51 -36.74 36.76
N VAL A 55 -0.11 -36.29 35.58
CA VAL A 55 0.67 -37.09 34.66
C VAL A 55 2.10 -36.57 34.65
N LYS A 56 2.96 -37.42 35.20
CA LYS A 56 4.42 -37.27 35.22
C LYS A 56 5.00 -37.55 33.85
N TRP A 57 5.78 -36.65 33.30
CA TRP A 57 6.72 -36.93 32.22
C TRP A 57 8.06 -37.36 32.83
N SER A 58 8.39 -38.64 32.67
CA SER A 58 9.69 -39.19 33.02
C SER A 58 10.66 -39.09 31.83
N ARG A 59 11.80 -38.47 32.10
CA ARG A 59 13.03 -38.53 31.31
C ARG A 59 13.50 -39.97 31.21
N ARG A 60 13.85 -40.42 30.02
CA ARG A 60 14.82 -41.55 29.85
C ARG A 60 15.92 -41.17 28.87
N VAL A 61 17.13 -41.29 29.45
CA VAL A 61 18.46 -41.11 28.89
C VAL A 61 18.99 -42.44 28.44
N ARG A 62 19.62 -42.48 27.22
CA ARG A 62 20.75 -43.29 26.75
C ARG A 62 20.79 -44.81 27.02
N ARG A 63 21.07 -45.56 25.94
CA ARG A 63 22.33 -46.36 25.69
C ARG A 63 22.16 -47.31 24.49
N SER A 64 23.05 -47.12 23.48
CA SER A 64 24.14 -48.01 23.06
C SER A 64 23.80 -49.26 22.23
N VAL A 65 24.40 -49.27 21.05
CA VAL A 65 24.69 -50.31 20.05
C VAL A 65 25.16 -51.64 20.74
N PRO A 66 24.92 -52.85 20.17
CA PRO A 66 25.87 -53.38 19.21
C PRO A 66 25.31 -54.31 18.09
N ASP A 67 26.09 -54.28 17.03
CA ASP A 67 26.48 -55.31 16.01
C ASP A 67 25.95 -56.74 16.10
N ARG A 68 25.57 -57.29 14.93
CA ARG A 68 26.02 -58.53 14.27
C ARG A 68 24.98 -59.12 13.32
N ARG A 69 25.34 -59.15 12.03
CA ARG A 69 25.73 -60.31 11.17
C ARG A 69 24.62 -61.28 10.79
N ASP A 70 24.75 -61.57 9.48
CA ASP A 70 24.40 -62.80 8.71
C ASP A 70 22.96 -62.84 8.20
N GLY A 71 22.67 -63.09 6.96
CA GLY A 71 23.34 -63.63 5.80
C GLY A 71 22.28 -64.17 4.81
N VAL A 72 22.68 -64.33 3.58
CA VAL A 72 22.21 -65.31 2.59
C VAL A 72 21.13 -64.98 1.60
N ASN A 73 21.61 -64.71 0.36
CA ASN A 73 21.20 -65.16 -0.99
C ASN A 73 19.74 -65.39 -1.40
N HIS A 74 19.34 -64.86 -2.55
CA HIS A 74 19.18 -65.54 -3.86
C HIS A 74 18.74 -64.55 -4.95
N GLU A 75 19.58 -64.45 -5.93
CA GLU A 75 19.53 -64.69 -7.39
C GLU A 75 18.16 -64.66 -8.12
N HIS A 76 18.13 -63.87 -9.17
CA HIS A 76 17.85 -64.06 -10.58
C HIS A 76 17.62 -62.67 -11.26
N GLY A 77 18.36 -62.26 -12.18
CA GLY A 77 18.93 -62.77 -13.42
C GLY A 77 18.02 -62.46 -14.64
N VAL A 78 18.48 -61.63 -15.57
CA VAL A 78 18.41 -61.68 -17.02
C VAL A 78 18.64 -60.26 -17.59
N LYS A 79 19.83 -59.93 -18.14
CA LYS A 79 20.34 -59.90 -19.52
C LYS A 79 19.48 -59.11 -20.52
N LYS A 80 19.97 -58.09 -21.14
CA LYS A 80 20.72 -57.93 -22.43
C LYS A 80 20.45 -56.51 -22.95
N GLN A 81 21.17 -55.79 -23.72
CA GLN A 81 22.39 -55.95 -24.54
C GLN A 81 22.83 -54.57 -25.04
N ASN A 82 24.11 -54.39 -25.10
CA ASN A 82 24.94 -53.46 -25.86
C ASN A 82 24.38 -52.91 -27.19
N LEU A 83 24.75 -51.71 -27.50
CA LEU A 83 25.39 -51.39 -28.79
C LEU A 83 26.28 -50.13 -28.67
N ASP A 84 27.52 -50.41 -29.01
CA ASP A 84 28.67 -49.49 -29.16
C ASP A 84 28.47 -48.42 -30.23
N ARG A 85 29.16 -47.31 -30.07
CA ARG A 85 30.14 -46.75 -31.02
C ARG A 85 30.88 -45.53 -30.43
N ASN A 86 32.10 -45.81 -30.05
CA ASN A 86 33.40 -45.21 -30.43
C ASN A 86 33.38 -43.76 -31.02
N LEU A 87 34.17 -42.84 -30.43
CA LEU A 87 35.55 -42.57 -30.90
C LEU A 87 36.21 -41.43 -30.06
N ASN A 88 37.46 -41.75 -29.68
CA ASN A 88 38.63 -40.89 -29.46
C ASN A 88 38.57 -39.86 -28.32
N GLY A 89 39.42 -39.86 -27.40
CA GLY A 89 40.88 -40.05 -27.42
C GLY A 89 41.42 -39.04 -26.42
N GLY A 90 41.96 -39.45 -25.34
CA GLY A 90 42.50 -38.49 -24.42
C GLY A 90 43.35 -39.11 -23.31
N ALA A 91 44.52 -38.73 -23.24
CA ALA A 91 45.65 -39.24 -22.46
C ALA A 91 45.46 -39.18 -20.94
N PRO A 92 46.22 -39.91 -20.18
CA PRO A 92 46.01 -40.22 -18.76
C PRO A 92 46.45 -39.05 -17.85
N ARG A 93 45.61 -38.81 -16.82
CA ARG A 93 45.99 -37.93 -15.71
C ARG A 93 47.13 -38.52 -14.89
N LYS A 94 48.33 -37.98 -15.05
CA LYS A 94 49.46 -38.21 -14.13
C LYS A 94 49.13 -37.52 -12.79
N ARG A 95 49.09 -38.31 -11.73
CA ARG A 95 49.25 -37.82 -10.36
C ARG A 95 50.67 -37.33 -10.21
N ILE A 96 50.85 -36.04 -9.96
CA ILE A 96 52.14 -35.48 -9.58
C ILE A 96 52.18 -35.50 -8.06
N ASN A 97 52.96 -36.41 -7.52
CA ASN A 97 53.43 -36.38 -6.14
C ASN A 97 54.45 -35.27 -6.01
N CYS A 98 54.17 -34.27 -5.15
CA CYS A 98 55.20 -33.34 -4.72
C CYS A 98 56.11 -34.00 -3.67
N GLU A 99 57.25 -34.46 -4.06
CA GLU A 99 58.33 -34.77 -3.13
C GLU A 99 58.97 -33.44 -2.69
N THR A 100 58.89 -33.17 -1.40
CA THR A 100 59.65 -32.10 -0.73
C THR A 100 61.01 -32.67 -0.34
N SER A 101 62.05 -32.20 -0.95
CA SER A 101 63.45 -32.43 -0.47
C SER A 101 63.65 -31.69 0.86
N ARG A 102 63.94 -32.49 1.88
CA ARG A 102 64.43 -32.05 3.20
C ARG A 102 65.84 -31.57 3.16
N VAL A 103 66.09 -30.37 3.65
CA VAL A 103 67.37 -30.04 4.32
C VAL A 103 66.99 -29.61 5.73
N GLY A 104 67.65 -30.29 6.71
CA GLY A 104 67.32 -30.27 8.12
C GLY A 104 67.87 -29.07 8.91
N ASN A 105 67.30 -28.79 10.00
CA ASN A 105 67.71 -28.87 11.39
C ASN A 105 66.79 -28.09 12.34
N GLY A 106 66.33 -28.79 13.34
CA GLY A 106 66.34 -28.33 14.74
C GLY A 106 65.10 -27.53 15.20
N GLY A 107 64.21 -28.18 15.93
CA GLY A 107 63.37 -27.51 16.89
C GLY A 107 61.93 -27.98 16.95
N VAL A 108 61.66 -28.84 17.94
CA VAL A 108 60.35 -29.43 18.33
C VAL A 108 59.36 -28.36 18.77
N LEU A 109 58.21 -28.28 18.13
CA LEU A 109 56.95 -27.99 18.80
C LEU A 109 55.78 -28.58 17.99
N GLN A 110 55.14 -29.59 18.57
CA GLN A 110 53.95 -30.20 18.03
C GLN A 110 52.73 -29.26 18.16
N GLY A 111 52.21 -28.85 17.02
CA GLY A 111 50.89 -28.28 16.91
C GLY A 111 50.27 -28.71 15.59
N LYS A 112 49.40 -29.74 15.61
CA LYS A 112 48.62 -30.19 14.47
C LYS A 112 47.62 -29.07 14.12
N VAL A 113 47.99 -28.17 13.21
CA VAL A 113 47.05 -27.30 12.50
C VAL A 113 46.65 -27.98 11.20
N GLN A 114 45.52 -28.61 11.17
CA GLN A 114 44.87 -29.04 9.93
C GLN A 114 44.42 -27.78 9.20
N THR A 115 45.24 -27.27 8.27
CA THR A 115 44.84 -26.26 7.30
C THR A 115 43.82 -26.87 6.35
N LYS A 116 42.53 -26.47 6.48
CA LYS A 116 41.53 -26.64 5.44
C LYS A 116 41.97 -25.86 4.22
N CYS A 117 42.63 -26.47 3.23
CA CYS A 117 42.82 -25.86 1.91
C CYS A 117 41.43 -25.50 1.36
N SER A 118 41.21 -24.22 1.14
CA SER A 118 39.99 -23.73 0.51
C SER A 118 39.87 -24.35 -0.89
N THR A 119 38.86 -25.18 -1.11
CA THR A 119 38.56 -25.85 -2.39
C THR A 119 38.17 -24.84 -3.51
N LYS A 120 38.05 -23.56 -3.17
CA LYS A 120 37.62 -22.48 -4.06
C LYS A 120 38.52 -22.24 -5.27
N TRP A 121 39.81 -22.49 -5.19
CA TRP A 121 40.77 -22.18 -6.24
C TRP A 121 41.34 -23.39 -7.02
N VAL A 122 40.89 -24.59 -6.67
CA VAL A 122 41.30 -25.82 -7.36
C VAL A 122 40.89 -25.84 -8.84
N THR A 123 39.94 -25.01 -9.24
CA THR A 123 39.49 -24.87 -10.64
C THR A 123 40.47 -24.13 -11.53
N TYR A 124 41.43 -23.34 -10.97
CA TYR A 124 42.46 -22.65 -11.72
C TYR A 124 43.63 -23.64 -11.93
N GLY A 125 44.08 -23.75 -13.16
CA GLY A 125 45.29 -24.55 -13.50
C GLY A 125 46.58 -23.78 -13.18
N GLY A 126 47.72 -24.51 -13.22
CA GLY A 126 49.05 -23.91 -13.05
C GLY A 126 49.42 -23.54 -11.62
N CYS A 127 50.17 -22.44 -11.46
CA CYS A 127 50.66 -21.97 -10.15
C CYS A 127 49.68 -21.09 -9.37
N ILE A 128 48.54 -20.71 -9.95
CA ILE A 128 47.56 -19.78 -9.36
C ILE A 128 47.04 -20.26 -7.97
N PRO A 129 46.62 -21.52 -7.76
CA PRO A 129 46.15 -21.94 -6.43
C PRO A 129 47.24 -21.79 -5.35
N ALA A 130 48.50 -22.10 -5.69
CA ALA A 130 49.61 -21.94 -4.74
C ALA A 130 49.89 -20.47 -4.42
N ILE A 131 49.85 -19.58 -5.43
CA ILE A 131 50.03 -18.14 -5.24
C ILE A 131 48.90 -17.58 -4.36
N LEU A 132 47.65 -17.88 -4.63
CA LEU A 132 46.51 -17.38 -3.84
C LEU A 132 46.56 -17.88 -2.41
N THR A 133 47.00 -19.14 -2.17
CA THR A 133 47.23 -19.68 -0.84
C THR A 133 48.38 -18.96 -0.13
N ALA A 134 49.49 -18.65 -0.83
CA ALA A 134 50.60 -17.91 -0.26
C ALA A 134 50.17 -16.48 0.11
N LEU A 135 49.39 -15.80 -0.73
CA LEU A 135 48.84 -14.46 -0.46
C LEU A 135 47.86 -14.41 0.73
N ASP A 136 47.18 -15.52 1.03
CA ASP A 136 46.33 -15.65 2.21
C ASP A 136 47.13 -15.95 3.50
N MET A 137 48.32 -16.62 3.35
CA MET A 137 49.12 -17.01 4.50
C MET A 137 50.11 -15.96 4.93
N PHE A 138 50.69 -15.21 3.98
CA PHE A 138 51.73 -14.21 4.25
C PHE A 138 51.22 -12.80 4.07
N GLN A 139 51.54 -11.93 5.05
CA GLN A 139 51.23 -10.51 4.95
C GLN A 139 52.19 -9.78 4.05
N ASP A 140 53.50 -10.15 4.09
CA ASP A 140 54.49 -9.59 3.24
C ASP A 140 54.39 -10.10 1.79
N LEU A 141 54.29 -9.18 0.83
CA LEU A 141 54.17 -9.48 -0.62
C LEU A 141 55.46 -10.01 -1.23
N ASP A 142 56.62 -9.54 -0.73
CA ASP A 142 57.91 -10.03 -1.22
C ASP A 142 58.08 -11.50 -0.79
N GLU A 143 57.70 -11.89 0.40
CA GLU A 143 57.75 -13.29 0.83
C GLU A 143 56.70 -14.16 0.08
N ALA A 144 55.50 -13.64 -0.11
CA ALA A 144 54.40 -14.35 -0.75
C ALA A 144 54.60 -14.59 -2.26
N LEU A 145 55.16 -13.63 -2.99
CA LEU A 145 55.20 -13.63 -4.47
C LEU A 145 56.61 -13.88 -5.08
N ARG A 146 57.70 -13.75 -4.28
CA ARG A 146 59.09 -13.95 -4.71
C ARG A 146 59.32 -15.19 -5.54
N PRO A 147 58.78 -16.39 -5.21
CA PRO A 147 59.03 -17.60 -5.99
C PRO A 147 58.51 -17.56 -7.42
N TRP A 148 57.62 -16.63 -7.73
CA TRP A 148 56.97 -16.49 -9.05
C TRP A 148 57.20 -15.16 -9.72
N GLU A 149 58.04 -14.28 -9.17
CA GLU A 149 58.24 -12.90 -9.62
C GLU A 149 58.57 -12.81 -11.14
N GLU A 150 59.42 -13.68 -11.65
CA GLU A 150 59.84 -13.66 -13.07
C GLU A 150 58.97 -14.52 -14.02
N ARG A 151 58.01 -15.27 -13.51
CA ARG A 151 57.27 -16.29 -14.27
C ARG A 151 55.80 -15.96 -14.49
N LEU A 152 55.29 -14.86 -13.92
CA LEU A 152 53.87 -14.49 -14.01
C LEU A 152 53.51 -13.93 -15.38
N SER A 153 52.62 -14.61 -16.09
CA SER A 153 52.00 -14.10 -17.30
C SER A 153 50.94 -13.01 -17.00
N ASN A 154 50.64 -12.19 -18.00
CA ASN A 154 49.57 -11.17 -17.90
C ASN A 154 48.22 -11.74 -17.46
N LYS A 155 47.91 -12.99 -17.89
CA LYS A 155 46.67 -13.67 -17.51
C LYS A 155 46.64 -14.05 -16.03
N GLU A 156 47.77 -14.54 -15.50
CA GLU A 156 47.89 -14.91 -14.09
C GLU A 156 47.83 -13.69 -13.20
N ARG A 157 48.51 -12.58 -13.55
CA ARG A 157 48.43 -11.31 -12.82
C ARG A 157 47.01 -10.78 -12.77
N SER A 158 46.27 -10.84 -13.89
CA SER A 158 44.84 -10.47 -13.95
C SER A 158 43.98 -11.32 -13.02
N ILE A 159 44.24 -12.64 -12.93
CA ILE A 159 43.49 -13.54 -12.02
C ILE A 159 43.82 -13.23 -10.56
N ILE A 160 45.11 -13.04 -10.23
CA ILE A 160 45.57 -12.71 -8.87
C ILE A 160 44.87 -11.45 -8.36
N LEU A 161 44.85 -10.37 -9.16
CA LEU A 161 44.17 -9.12 -8.80
C LEU A 161 42.65 -9.31 -8.65
N LYS A 162 41.99 -10.05 -9.55
CA LYS A 162 40.55 -10.24 -9.57
C LYS A 162 40.04 -11.06 -8.36
N GLU A 163 40.85 -12.01 -7.86
CA GLU A 163 40.46 -12.88 -6.73
C GLU A 163 40.69 -12.25 -5.36
N GLN A 164 41.21 -11.01 -5.26
CA GLN A 164 41.35 -10.33 -3.99
C GLN A 164 39.98 -9.86 -3.46
N SER A 165 39.70 -10.18 -2.22
CA SER A 165 38.44 -9.78 -1.55
C SER A 165 38.48 -8.35 -1.00
N ARG A 166 39.70 -7.87 -0.62
CA ARG A 166 39.92 -6.54 -0.04
C ARG A 166 40.63 -5.64 -1.06
N TRP A 167 40.12 -4.42 -1.22
CA TRP A 167 40.66 -3.46 -2.18
C TRP A 167 42.08 -2.99 -1.82
N GLU A 168 42.37 -2.87 -0.52
CA GLU A 168 43.70 -2.50 -0.02
C GLU A 168 44.75 -3.51 -0.53
N ARG A 169 44.45 -4.80 -0.31
CA ARG A 169 45.35 -5.88 -0.70
C ARG A 169 45.55 -5.95 -2.22
N ALA A 170 44.47 -5.73 -2.98
CA ALA A 170 44.53 -5.65 -4.43
C ALA A 170 45.45 -4.48 -4.89
N LEU A 171 45.36 -3.33 -4.23
CA LEU A 171 46.16 -2.15 -4.53
C LEU A 171 47.65 -2.37 -4.17
N GLU A 172 47.93 -2.97 -3.01
CA GLU A 172 49.28 -3.35 -2.61
C GLU A 172 49.93 -4.30 -3.63
N ILE A 173 49.23 -5.35 -4.07
CA ILE A 173 49.71 -6.29 -5.09
C ILE A 173 49.95 -5.58 -6.44
N PHE A 174 49.03 -4.69 -6.83
CA PHE A 174 49.19 -3.91 -8.06
C PHE A 174 50.43 -3.00 -8.00
N GLN A 175 50.64 -2.33 -6.86
CA GLN A 175 51.83 -1.50 -6.64
C GLN A 175 53.09 -2.34 -6.56
N TRP A 176 53.06 -3.55 -6.01
CA TRP A 176 54.15 -4.49 -5.98
C TRP A 176 54.58 -4.90 -7.42
N PHE A 177 53.60 -5.29 -8.29
CA PHE A 177 53.89 -5.56 -9.70
C PHE A 177 54.57 -4.38 -10.39
N ASN A 178 54.13 -3.19 -10.04
CA ASN A 178 54.67 -1.95 -10.58
C ASN A 178 56.09 -1.68 -10.14
N LYS A 179 56.38 -1.83 -8.85
CA LYS A 179 57.74 -1.65 -8.28
C LYS A 179 58.75 -2.66 -8.84
N LYS A 180 58.30 -3.86 -9.16
CA LYS A 180 59.16 -4.93 -9.74
C LYS A 180 59.34 -4.83 -11.24
N GLY A 181 58.98 -3.70 -11.86
CA GLY A 181 59.17 -3.45 -13.30
C GLY A 181 58.31 -4.35 -14.21
N GLN A 182 57.25 -4.96 -13.70
CA GLN A 182 56.36 -5.80 -14.48
C GLN A 182 55.45 -4.91 -15.36
N GLU A 183 55.44 -5.15 -16.67
CA GLU A 183 54.58 -4.42 -17.58
C GLU A 183 53.08 -4.65 -17.24
N LEU A 184 52.44 -3.59 -16.78
CA LEU A 184 51.00 -3.59 -16.53
C LEU A 184 50.27 -3.03 -17.76
N ASN A 185 49.29 -3.78 -18.26
CA ASN A 185 48.50 -3.39 -19.44
C ASN A 185 47.12 -2.85 -19.03
N VAL A 186 46.35 -2.35 -20.00
CA VAL A 186 45.00 -1.77 -19.83
C VAL A 186 44.04 -2.69 -19.07
N ILE A 187 44.18 -4.03 -19.19
CA ILE A 187 43.36 -5.00 -18.52
C ILE A 187 43.56 -4.96 -17.00
N HIS A 188 44.80 -4.85 -16.53
CA HIS A 188 45.11 -4.75 -15.11
C HIS A 188 44.58 -3.46 -14.52
N TYR A 189 44.69 -2.32 -15.23
CA TYR A 189 44.09 -1.05 -14.82
C TYR A 189 42.54 -1.16 -14.74
N ASN A 190 41.90 -1.73 -15.74
CA ASN A 190 40.42 -1.93 -15.74
C ASN A 190 39.96 -2.81 -14.58
N ILE A 191 40.71 -3.85 -14.19
CA ILE A 191 40.41 -4.67 -13.00
C ILE A 191 40.50 -3.84 -11.73
N MET A 192 41.57 -3.04 -11.58
CA MET A 192 41.77 -2.19 -10.41
C MET A 192 40.72 -1.08 -10.31
N LEU A 193 40.39 -0.40 -11.44
CA LEU A 193 39.32 0.59 -11.50
C LEU A 193 37.98 0.00 -11.03
N ARG A 194 37.69 -1.25 -11.44
CA ARG A 194 36.48 -1.97 -11.01
C ARG A 194 36.50 -2.32 -9.52
N ILE A 195 37.63 -2.74 -8.97
CA ILE A 195 37.79 -3.08 -7.55
C ILE A 195 37.64 -1.83 -6.68
N LEU A 196 38.36 -0.75 -7.00
CA LEU A 196 38.30 0.52 -6.27
C LEU A 196 36.90 1.14 -6.32
N GLY A 197 36.23 1.06 -7.46
CA GLY A 197 34.87 1.55 -7.60
C GLY A 197 33.84 0.75 -6.83
N LYS A 198 33.96 -0.59 -6.79
CA LYS A 198 33.10 -1.42 -5.90
C LYS A 198 33.28 -1.04 -4.43
N ALA A 199 34.52 -0.68 -4.04
CA ALA A 199 34.86 -0.22 -2.69
C ALA A 199 34.54 1.26 -2.43
N ARG A 200 33.99 1.99 -3.42
CA ARG A 200 33.70 3.44 -3.40
C ARG A 200 34.89 4.34 -3.04
N LYS A 201 36.11 3.96 -3.43
CA LYS A 201 37.35 4.71 -3.18
C LYS A 201 37.67 5.61 -4.35
N TRP A 202 36.89 6.70 -4.49
CA TRP A 202 36.90 7.58 -5.66
C TRP A 202 38.24 8.29 -5.88
N SER A 203 38.87 8.79 -4.81
CA SER A 203 40.21 9.45 -4.89
C SER A 203 41.31 8.54 -5.41
N HIS A 204 41.31 7.28 -4.98
CA HIS A 204 42.28 6.29 -5.48
C HIS A 204 42.01 5.90 -6.93
N LEU A 205 40.73 5.85 -7.31
CA LEU A 205 40.31 5.56 -8.68
C LEU A 205 40.79 6.66 -9.64
N GLU A 206 40.61 7.93 -9.26
CA GLU A 206 41.10 9.08 -10.06
C GLU A 206 42.62 9.12 -10.15
N SER A 207 43.30 8.85 -9.05
CA SER A 207 44.75 8.74 -9.01
C SER A 207 45.24 7.65 -9.98
N LEU A 208 44.58 6.48 -9.98
CA LEU A 208 44.92 5.38 -10.88
C LEU A 208 44.67 5.69 -12.37
N TRP A 209 43.54 6.41 -12.64
CA TRP A 209 43.28 6.92 -14.00
C TRP A 209 44.34 7.87 -14.46
N ASN A 210 44.80 8.80 -13.61
CA ASN A 210 45.85 9.75 -13.95
C ASN A 210 47.20 9.03 -14.16
N GLU A 211 47.52 8.03 -13.34
CA GLU A 211 48.69 7.17 -13.52
C GLU A 211 48.66 6.44 -14.87
N MET A 212 47.52 5.87 -15.26
CA MET A 212 47.32 5.20 -16.55
C MET A 212 47.61 6.16 -17.73
N ASN A 213 47.12 7.40 -17.66
CA ASN A 213 47.32 8.42 -18.68
C ASN A 213 48.81 8.90 -18.73
N THR A 214 49.46 9.14 -17.59
CA THR A 214 50.86 9.58 -17.54
C THR A 214 51.81 8.53 -18.07
N ARG A 215 51.46 7.25 -17.97
CA ARG A 215 52.21 6.13 -18.56
C ARG A 215 51.92 5.90 -20.03
N GLY A 216 51.10 6.72 -20.66
CA GLY A 216 50.75 6.59 -22.09
C GLY A 216 49.91 5.36 -22.42
N ILE A 217 49.28 4.69 -21.44
CA ILE A 217 48.41 3.54 -21.67
C ILE A 217 47.07 4.05 -22.20
N ALA A 218 46.77 3.77 -23.46
CA ALA A 218 45.54 4.23 -24.12
C ALA A 218 44.29 3.57 -23.49
N ALA A 219 43.32 4.39 -23.05
CA ALA A 219 42.04 3.92 -22.58
C ALA A 219 41.22 3.35 -23.74
N THR A 220 40.54 2.23 -23.49
CA THR A 220 39.70 1.53 -24.46
C THR A 220 38.23 1.73 -24.15
N ASN A 221 37.28 1.31 -25.03
CA ASN A 221 35.85 1.26 -24.75
C ASN A 221 35.56 0.53 -23.44
N SER A 222 36.26 -0.59 -23.18
CA SER A 222 36.10 -1.33 -21.90
C SER A 222 36.58 -0.52 -20.68
N THR A 223 37.52 0.40 -20.82
CA THR A 223 37.99 1.29 -19.73
C THR A 223 36.92 2.32 -19.42
N TYR A 224 36.38 3.01 -20.41
CA TYR A 224 35.32 3.99 -20.25
C TYR A 224 34.05 3.31 -19.77
N GLY A 225 33.67 2.17 -20.37
CA GLY A 225 32.51 1.36 -19.92
C GLY A 225 32.65 0.92 -18.46
N THR A 226 33.87 0.56 -17.99
CA THR A 226 34.13 0.22 -16.59
C THR A 226 33.94 1.42 -15.67
N LEU A 227 34.42 2.61 -16.05
CA LEU A 227 34.25 3.84 -15.26
C LEU A 227 32.78 4.23 -15.19
N ILE A 228 32.08 4.25 -16.30
CA ILE A 228 30.63 4.56 -16.34
C ILE A 228 29.85 3.58 -15.46
N ASP A 229 30.12 2.26 -15.52
CA ASP A 229 29.48 1.23 -14.73
C ASP A 229 29.70 1.41 -13.21
N VAL A 230 30.95 1.72 -12.85
CA VAL A 230 31.36 1.88 -11.46
C VAL A 230 30.71 3.11 -10.83
N TYR A 231 30.74 4.26 -11.47
CA TYR A 231 30.11 5.50 -11.00
C TYR A 231 28.56 5.34 -10.98
N SER A 232 27.97 4.67 -11.98
CA SER A 232 26.55 4.34 -12.04
C SER A 232 26.10 3.47 -10.85
N LYS A 233 26.87 2.43 -10.51
CA LYS A 233 26.61 1.55 -9.35
C LYS A 233 26.86 2.25 -8.02
N GLY A 234 27.76 3.22 -8.01
CA GLY A 234 28.05 4.08 -6.85
C GLY A 234 26.95 5.09 -6.52
N GLY A 235 25.98 5.30 -7.42
CA GLY A 235 24.93 6.31 -7.29
C GLY A 235 25.31 7.70 -7.78
N LEU A 236 26.50 7.85 -8.38
CA LEU A 236 27.05 9.09 -8.89
C LEU A 236 26.74 9.24 -10.39
N LYS A 237 25.48 9.60 -10.68
CA LYS A 237 24.95 9.68 -12.05
C LYS A 237 25.69 10.71 -12.90
N GLU A 238 25.85 11.91 -12.36
CA GLU A 238 26.44 13.02 -13.10
C GLU A 238 27.92 12.73 -13.50
N ASP A 239 28.68 12.13 -12.57
CA ASP A 239 30.07 11.73 -12.85
C ASP A 239 30.11 10.62 -13.91
N ALA A 240 29.19 9.66 -13.88
CA ALA A 240 29.11 8.64 -14.93
C ALA A 240 28.83 9.26 -16.32
N LEU A 241 27.97 10.26 -16.39
CA LEU A 241 27.68 10.99 -17.64
C LEU A 241 28.89 11.84 -18.11
N VAL A 242 29.63 12.44 -17.20
CA VAL A 242 30.89 13.13 -17.53
C VAL A 242 31.89 12.17 -18.18
N TRP A 243 31.98 10.92 -17.70
CA TRP A 243 32.85 9.92 -18.34
C TRP A 243 32.33 9.50 -19.72
N LEU A 244 31.05 9.43 -19.94
CA LEU A 244 30.46 9.20 -21.27
C LEU A 244 30.78 10.35 -22.23
N GLU A 245 30.62 11.59 -21.80
CA GLU A 245 31.02 12.76 -22.63
C GLU A 245 32.49 12.75 -22.97
N ARG A 246 33.37 12.44 -22.01
CA ARG A 246 34.84 12.34 -22.28
C ARG A 246 35.14 11.28 -23.32
N MET A 247 34.41 10.14 -23.30
CA MET A 247 34.53 9.08 -24.30
C MET A 247 34.16 9.59 -25.69
N ILE A 248 33.00 10.25 -25.83
CA ILE A 248 32.47 10.80 -27.08
C ILE A 248 33.42 11.91 -27.63
N ARG A 249 33.88 12.85 -26.77
CA ARG A 249 34.83 13.91 -27.16
C ARG A 249 36.17 13.37 -27.68
N LYS A 250 36.57 12.16 -27.27
CA LYS A 250 37.75 11.47 -27.83
C LYS A 250 37.46 10.74 -29.15
N GLY A 251 36.26 10.91 -29.71
CA GLY A 251 35.83 10.24 -30.93
C GLY A 251 35.61 8.73 -30.78
N MET A 252 35.42 8.25 -29.55
CA MET A 252 35.16 6.82 -29.28
C MET A 252 33.64 6.60 -29.16
N GLU A 253 33.12 5.79 -30.06
CA GLU A 253 31.70 5.42 -30.01
C GLU A 253 31.44 4.36 -28.93
N PRO A 254 30.42 4.54 -28.06
CA PRO A 254 30.06 3.53 -27.08
C PRO A 254 29.74 2.20 -27.77
N ASP A 255 30.31 1.10 -27.27
CA ASP A 255 29.97 -0.23 -27.71
C ASP A 255 28.61 -0.65 -27.13
N GLU A 256 28.05 -1.79 -27.56
CA GLU A 256 26.76 -2.30 -27.06
C GLU A 256 26.75 -2.43 -25.53
N VAL A 257 27.85 -2.85 -24.90
CA VAL A 257 27.95 -3.01 -23.46
C VAL A 257 27.86 -1.65 -22.76
N THR A 258 28.59 -0.65 -23.23
CA THR A 258 28.55 0.71 -22.69
C THR A 258 27.19 1.36 -22.89
N MET A 259 26.57 1.15 -24.08
CA MET A 259 25.22 1.61 -24.36
C MET A 259 24.22 1.03 -23.33
N VAL A 260 24.26 -0.27 -23.08
CA VAL A 260 23.38 -0.93 -22.08
C VAL A 260 23.60 -0.37 -20.68
N ILE A 261 24.85 -0.08 -20.28
CA ILE A 261 25.15 0.53 -18.97
C ILE A 261 24.52 1.91 -18.86
N VAL A 262 24.60 2.74 -19.90
CA VAL A 262 24.02 4.10 -19.90
C VAL A 262 22.48 4.05 -19.88
N VAL A 263 21.86 3.17 -20.66
CA VAL A 263 20.41 2.94 -20.61
C VAL A 263 19.98 2.51 -19.20
N GLN A 264 20.72 1.60 -18.56
CA GLN A 264 20.45 1.19 -17.19
C GLN A 264 20.66 2.32 -16.16
N LEU A 265 21.60 3.24 -16.41
CA LEU A 265 21.83 4.42 -15.57
C LEU A 265 20.62 5.35 -15.60
N TYR A 266 20.13 5.73 -16.79
CA TYR A 266 18.92 6.55 -16.93
C TYR A 266 17.69 5.86 -16.36
N LYS A 267 17.54 4.55 -16.59
CA LYS A 267 16.44 3.75 -16.01
C LYS A 267 16.41 3.79 -14.48
N LYS A 268 17.56 3.66 -13.82
CA LYS A 268 17.67 3.75 -12.35
C LYS A 268 17.34 5.15 -11.82
N ALA A 269 17.63 6.18 -12.62
CA ALA A 269 17.29 7.56 -12.31
C ALA A 269 15.80 7.91 -12.59
N GLY A 270 15.02 6.99 -13.17
CA GLY A 270 13.62 7.23 -13.56
C GLY A 270 13.47 8.08 -14.83
N GLU A 271 14.56 8.34 -15.56
CA GLU A 271 14.60 9.20 -16.76
C GLU A 271 14.45 8.35 -18.04
N PHE A 272 13.32 7.71 -18.20
CA PHE A 272 13.09 6.75 -19.28
C PHE A 272 13.17 7.37 -20.67
N GLN A 273 12.66 8.60 -20.83
CA GLN A 273 12.72 9.32 -22.10
C GLN A 273 14.18 9.57 -22.56
N LYS A 274 15.06 9.91 -21.62
CA LYS A 274 16.49 10.09 -21.94
C LYS A 274 17.18 8.76 -22.28
N ALA A 275 16.74 7.66 -21.67
CA ALA A 275 17.21 6.32 -22.01
C ALA A 275 16.86 5.95 -23.46
N GLU A 276 15.63 6.21 -23.87
CA GLU A 276 15.15 6.00 -25.23
C GLU A 276 15.87 6.89 -26.26
N ASP A 277 15.96 8.19 -25.98
CA ASP A 277 16.64 9.15 -26.85
C ASP A 277 18.12 8.79 -27.02
N PHE A 278 18.78 8.34 -25.96
CA PHE A 278 20.17 7.89 -26.04
C PHE A 278 20.30 6.64 -26.90
N PHE A 279 19.44 5.65 -26.70
CA PHE A 279 19.43 4.43 -27.51
C PHE A 279 19.15 4.73 -28.99
N ARG A 280 18.18 5.61 -29.29
CA ARG A 280 17.88 6.02 -30.67
C ARG A 280 19.06 6.69 -31.36
N LYS A 281 19.71 7.66 -30.68
CA LYS A 281 20.90 8.34 -31.18
C LYS A 281 22.09 7.39 -31.38
N TRP A 282 22.22 6.42 -30.47
CA TRP A 282 23.28 5.40 -30.62
C TRP A 282 22.99 4.48 -31.82
N SER A 283 21.76 4.02 -32.00
CA SER A 283 21.36 3.14 -33.08
C SER A 283 21.38 3.81 -34.48
N SER A 284 21.19 5.12 -34.56
CA SER A 284 21.30 5.94 -35.79
C SER A 284 22.72 6.42 -36.07
N GLY A 285 23.69 6.21 -35.17
CA GLY A 285 25.09 6.70 -35.34
C GLY A 285 25.24 8.22 -35.14
N GLU A 286 24.21 8.90 -34.61
CA GLU A 286 24.18 10.37 -34.45
C GLU A 286 25.03 10.88 -33.28
N LEU A 287 25.53 10.01 -32.42
CA LEU A 287 26.30 10.42 -31.22
C LEU A 287 27.61 11.13 -31.57
N LEU A 288 28.23 10.84 -32.70
CA LEU A 288 29.51 11.43 -33.15
C LEU A 288 29.34 12.54 -34.19
N THR A 289 28.16 12.75 -34.76
CA THR A 289 27.96 13.66 -35.90
C THR A 289 27.92 15.14 -35.51
N LYS A 290 27.62 15.47 -34.23
CA LYS A 290 27.53 16.88 -33.76
C LYS A 290 28.86 17.68 -33.75
N GLU A 291 30.00 17.01 -33.67
CA GLU A 291 31.31 17.70 -33.62
C GLU A 291 32.04 17.74 -34.98
N ARG A 292 31.52 17.02 -36.02
CA ARG A 292 32.17 16.94 -37.34
C ARG A 292 31.59 17.86 -38.42
N ASN A 293 30.55 18.63 -38.11
CA ASN A 293 29.86 19.45 -39.13
C ASN A 293 30.65 20.65 -39.69
N ASN A 294 31.95 20.79 -39.48
CA ASN A 294 32.72 21.89 -40.01
C ASN A 294 33.73 21.52 -41.13
N THR A 295 33.87 20.28 -41.54
CA THR A 295 34.89 19.94 -42.53
C THR A 295 34.70 18.63 -43.31
N LEU A 296 33.54 18.33 -43.93
CA LEU A 296 33.54 17.23 -44.95
C LEU A 296 32.33 17.32 -45.92
N ASP A 297 32.65 17.09 -47.23
CA ASP A 297 31.74 17.17 -48.37
C ASP A 297 30.59 16.17 -48.36
N ALA A 298 29.43 16.64 -48.86
CA ALA A 298 28.14 15.92 -48.88
C ALA A 298 28.11 14.65 -49.77
N SER A 299 29.13 14.32 -50.51
CA SER A 299 29.17 13.19 -51.44
C SER A 299 29.60 11.83 -50.84
N GLU A 300 30.13 11.83 -49.60
CA GLU A 300 30.52 10.61 -48.89
C GLU A 300 29.45 10.13 -47.87
N MET A 301 28.40 10.92 -47.64
CA MET A 301 27.31 10.59 -46.71
C MET A 301 26.39 9.48 -47.21
N ASP A 302 26.18 9.37 -48.54
CA ASP A 302 25.23 8.38 -49.09
C ASP A 302 25.75 6.93 -49.08
N LYS A 303 27.06 6.75 -48.94
CA LYS A 303 27.67 5.40 -48.91
C LYS A 303 27.79 4.80 -47.53
N ARG A 304 27.61 5.60 -46.44
CA ARG A 304 27.73 5.15 -45.04
C ARG A 304 26.39 4.92 -44.35
N VAL A 305 25.29 5.40 -44.92
CA VAL A 305 23.91 5.14 -44.43
C VAL A 305 23.49 3.68 -44.63
N ALA A 306 24.22 2.90 -45.43
CA ALA A 306 23.98 1.47 -45.61
C ALA A 306 24.68 0.56 -44.57
N HIS A 307 25.22 1.13 -43.51
CA HIS A 307 25.88 0.31 -42.48
C HIS A 307 25.18 0.37 -41.14
N SER A 308 24.81 -0.78 -40.81
CA SER A 308 24.69 -1.42 -39.52
C SER A 308 23.28 -1.60 -39.05
N TYR A 309 22.65 -2.65 -39.56
CA TYR A 309 21.82 -3.45 -38.66
C TYR A 309 22.77 -4.00 -37.58
N VAL A 310 22.99 -3.24 -36.51
CA VAL A 310 23.68 -3.76 -35.33
C VAL A 310 22.84 -4.91 -34.83
N CYS A 311 23.31 -6.14 -35.01
CA CYS A 311 22.67 -7.32 -34.48
C CYS A 311 22.84 -7.27 -32.98
N LEU A 312 21.80 -6.74 -32.30
CA LEU A 312 21.78 -6.58 -30.84
C LEU A 312 21.76 -7.95 -30.18
N SER A 313 22.42 -8.07 -29.05
CA SER A 313 22.38 -9.30 -28.26
C SER A 313 21.02 -9.48 -27.57
N SER A 314 20.66 -10.71 -27.23
CA SER A 314 19.48 -11.03 -26.43
C SER A 314 19.45 -10.24 -25.08
N HIS A 315 20.63 -9.99 -24.49
CA HIS A 315 20.75 -9.21 -23.27
C HIS A 315 20.34 -7.73 -23.46
N THR A 316 20.69 -7.15 -24.57
CA THR A 316 20.34 -5.77 -24.95
C THR A 316 18.84 -5.63 -25.15
N TYR A 317 18.23 -6.57 -25.90
CA TYR A 317 16.78 -6.62 -26.05
C TYR A 317 16.06 -6.72 -24.70
N ASN A 318 16.51 -7.60 -23.80
CA ASN A 318 15.93 -7.75 -22.47
C ASN A 318 16.04 -6.46 -21.64
N THR A 319 17.14 -5.72 -21.79
CA THR A 319 17.32 -4.44 -21.08
C THR A 319 16.36 -3.37 -21.62
N LEU A 320 16.18 -3.29 -22.94
CA LEU A 320 15.25 -2.35 -23.57
C LEU A 320 13.79 -2.68 -23.18
N ILE A 321 13.39 -3.94 -23.31
CA ILE A 321 12.05 -4.40 -22.91
C ILE A 321 11.77 -4.04 -21.44
N ASP A 322 12.71 -4.33 -20.53
CA ASP A 322 12.56 -3.98 -19.10
C ASP A 322 12.53 -2.45 -18.87
N THR A 323 13.20 -1.68 -19.71
CA THR A 323 13.20 -0.22 -19.64
C THR A 323 11.84 0.35 -20.05
N TYR A 324 11.31 -0.08 -21.20
CA TYR A 324 9.99 0.31 -21.66
C TYR A 324 8.88 -0.13 -20.69
N GLY A 325 8.97 -1.36 -20.16
CA GLY A 325 8.02 -1.86 -19.18
C GLY A 325 7.97 -1.04 -17.87
N LYS A 326 9.13 -0.57 -17.38
CA LYS A 326 9.21 0.31 -16.21
C LYS A 326 8.75 1.74 -16.50
N ALA A 327 8.83 2.16 -17.76
CA ALA A 327 8.28 3.44 -18.23
C ALA A 327 6.76 3.42 -18.39
N GLY A 328 6.12 2.25 -18.27
CA GLY A 328 4.69 2.09 -18.56
C GLY A 328 4.35 2.02 -20.07
N GLN A 329 5.39 1.98 -20.91
CA GLN A 329 5.27 1.94 -22.39
C GLN A 329 5.16 0.50 -22.88
N LEU A 330 3.97 -0.09 -22.72
CA LEU A 330 3.74 -1.50 -23.01
C LEU A 330 3.80 -1.83 -24.49
N LYS A 331 3.33 -0.92 -25.35
CA LYS A 331 3.36 -1.09 -26.83
C LYS A 331 4.80 -1.19 -27.33
N GLU A 332 5.66 -0.29 -26.91
CA GLU A 332 7.07 -0.23 -27.26
C GLU A 332 7.83 -1.47 -26.78
N ALA A 333 7.49 -1.98 -25.57
CA ALA A 333 8.03 -3.23 -25.06
C ALA A 333 7.66 -4.42 -25.94
N SER A 334 6.39 -4.53 -26.35
CA SER A 334 5.87 -5.58 -27.24
C SER A 334 6.44 -5.47 -28.64
N GLU A 335 6.56 -4.25 -29.20
CA GLU A 335 7.20 -4.02 -30.49
C GLU A 335 8.67 -4.42 -30.48
N THR A 336 9.39 -4.09 -29.41
CA THR A 336 10.80 -4.47 -29.22
C THR A 336 10.96 -5.98 -29.13
N PHE A 337 10.08 -6.68 -28.44
CA PHE A 337 10.03 -8.14 -28.39
C PHE A 337 9.75 -8.75 -29.77
N ASN A 338 8.77 -8.21 -30.50
CA ASN A 338 8.47 -8.66 -31.86
C ASN A 338 9.60 -8.38 -32.86
N LYS A 339 10.34 -7.26 -32.71
CA LYS A 339 11.53 -6.93 -33.50
C LYS A 339 12.65 -7.95 -33.25
N MET A 340 12.86 -8.37 -32.00
CA MET A 340 13.81 -9.43 -31.64
C MET A 340 13.49 -10.73 -32.38
N LEU A 341 12.20 -11.14 -32.40
CA LEU A 341 11.76 -12.34 -33.10
C LEU A 341 11.95 -12.23 -34.63
N LYS A 342 11.59 -11.08 -35.24
CA LYS A 342 11.74 -10.82 -36.68
C LYS A 342 13.19 -10.84 -37.13
N GLN A 343 14.15 -10.46 -36.27
CA GLN A 343 15.57 -10.50 -36.53
C GLN A 343 16.19 -11.89 -36.33
N GLY A 344 15.39 -12.90 -36.00
CA GLY A 344 15.87 -14.27 -35.77
C GLY A 344 16.69 -14.46 -34.50
N ILE A 345 16.64 -13.48 -33.57
CA ILE A 345 17.32 -13.59 -32.29
C ILE A 345 16.43 -14.38 -31.32
N ALA A 346 16.90 -15.56 -30.91
CA ALA A 346 16.16 -16.44 -30.05
C ALA A 346 15.91 -15.80 -28.67
N PRO A 347 14.63 -15.62 -28.24
CA PRO A 347 14.31 -15.19 -26.91
C PRO A 347 14.72 -16.27 -25.90
N THR A 348 15.11 -15.81 -24.71
CA THR A 348 15.49 -16.70 -23.61
C THR A 348 14.39 -16.72 -22.55
N THR A 349 14.46 -17.66 -21.60
CA THR A 349 13.56 -17.69 -20.43
C THR A 349 13.54 -16.33 -19.71
N VAL A 350 14.70 -15.61 -19.68
CA VAL A 350 14.78 -14.26 -19.09
C VAL A 350 13.95 -13.25 -19.91
N THR A 351 13.94 -13.36 -21.25
CA THR A 351 13.13 -12.49 -22.12
C THR A 351 11.64 -12.65 -21.81
N PHE A 352 11.18 -13.90 -21.79
CA PHE A 352 9.78 -14.22 -21.46
C PHE A 352 9.41 -13.79 -20.05
N ASN A 353 10.25 -14.09 -19.05
CA ASN A 353 10.03 -13.66 -17.66
C ASN A 353 9.89 -12.15 -17.54
N THR A 354 10.65 -11.39 -18.33
CA THR A 354 10.57 -9.93 -18.35
C THR A 354 9.23 -9.46 -18.97
N MET A 355 8.83 -10.03 -20.11
CA MET A 355 7.55 -9.70 -20.76
C MET A 355 6.34 -10.10 -19.89
N ILE A 356 6.33 -11.32 -19.34
CA ILE A 356 5.28 -11.82 -18.44
C ILE A 356 5.13 -10.88 -17.24
N HIS A 357 6.24 -10.46 -16.63
CA HIS A 357 6.21 -9.55 -15.50
C HIS A 357 5.66 -8.15 -15.88
N ILE A 358 6.00 -7.65 -17.07
CA ILE A 358 5.51 -6.35 -17.55
C ILE A 358 4.01 -6.43 -17.83
N CYS A 359 3.57 -7.39 -18.67
CA CYS A 359 2.15 -7.55 -19.03
C CYS A 359 1.29 -7.81 -17.80
N GLY A 360 1.75 -8.67 -16.90
CA GLY A 360 1.03 -9.00 -15.67
C GLY A 360 0.89 -7.81 -14.70
N ASN A 361 1.92 -6.97 -14.53
CA ASN A 361 1.81 -5.76 -13.70
C ASN A 361 0.87 -4.70 -14.28
N HIS A 362 0.58 -4.74 -15.58
CA HIS A 362 -0.41 -3.88 -16.23
C HIS A 362 -1.80 -4.56 -16.37
N GLY A 363 -2.00 -5.70 -15.69
CA GLY A 363 -3.29 -6.38 -15.64
C GLY A 363 -3.66 -7.18 -16.90
N GLN A 364 -2.73 -7.32 -17.88
CA GLN A 364 -2.97 -8.05 -19.14
C GLN A 364 -2.72 -9.55 -18.96
N LEU A 365 -3.55 -10.23 -18.18
CA LEU A 365 -3.39 -11.66 -17.89
C LEU A 365 -3.62 -12.57 -19.12
N GLU A 366 -4.41 -12.14 -20.07
CA GLU A 366 -4.61 -12.86 -21.35
C GLU A 366 -3.30 -12.90 -22.16
N GLU A 367 -2.59 -11.77 -22.25
CA GLU A 367 -1.29 -11.69 -22.92
C GLU A 367 -0.23 -12.54 -22.20
N VAL A 368 -0.28 -12.63 -20.87
CA VAL A 368 0.58 -13.53 -20.08
C VAL A 368 0.35 -14.98 -20.51
N THR A 369 -0.89 -15.39 -20.75
CA THR A 369 -1.23 -16.75 -21.19
C THR A 369 -0.69 -17.03 -22.60
N LEU A 370 -0.81 -16.07 -23.52
CA LEU A 370 -0.26 -16.17 -24.88
C LEU A 370 1.28 -16.23 -24.85
N LEU A 371 1.93 -15.48 -23.97
CA LEU A 371 3.39 -15.52 -23.81
C LEU A 371 3.87 -16.87 -23.27
N LEU A 372 3.12 -17.52 -22.38
CA LEU A 372 3.42 -18.87 -21.88
C LEU A 372 3.29 -19.90 -23.01
N GLN A 373 2.22 -19.84 -23.81
CA GLN A 373 2.06 -20.71 -24.97
C GLN A 373 3.22 -20.53 -25.96
N LYS A 374 3.58 -19.31 -26.27
CA LYS A 374 4.71 -18.99 -27.15
C LYS A 374 6.04 -19.46 -26.60
N MET A 375 6.19 -19.47 -25.27
CA MET A 375 7.37 -20.01 -24.57
C MET A 375 7.49 -21.52 -24.78
N GLU A 376 6.40 -22.25 -24.75
CA GLU A 376 6.33 -23.68 -25.06
C GLU A 376 6.62 -23.96 -26.54
N GLU A 377 6.01 -23.19 -27.49
CA GLU A 377 6.22 -23.32 -28.94
C GLU A 377 7.71 -23.14 -29.31
N LEU A 378 8.41 -22.21 -28.65
CA LEU A 378 9.83 -21.93 -28.90
C LEU A 378 10.79 -22.81 -28.08
N GLN A 379 10.29 -23.85 -27.42
CA GLN A 379 11.07 -24.79 -26.61
C GLN A 379 11.88 -24.10 -25.49
N CYS A 380 11.37 -23.03 -24.92
CA CYS A 380 11.90 -22.32 -23.77
C CYS A 380 11.11 -22.72 -22.51
N PRO A 381 11.42 -23.81 -21.81
CA PRO A 381 10.62 -24.26 -20.68
C PRO A 381 10.59 -23.24 -19.55
N PRO A 382 9.44 -23.04 -18.89
CA PRO A 382 9.33 -22.23 -17.69
C PRO A 382 10.28 -22.72 -16.58
N ASP A 383 10.96 -21.79 -15.93
CA ASP A 383 11.83 -22.07 -14.79
C ASP A 383 11.14 -21.72 -13.45
N THR A 384 11.79 -22.01 -12.33
CA THR A 384 11.32 -21.63 -10.98
C THR A 384 10.94 -20.17 -10.89
N ARG A 385 11.72 -19.29 -11.55
CA ARG A 385 11.46 -17.86 -11.58
C ARG A 385 10.20 -17.49 -12.38
N THR A 386 9.93 -18.18 -13.48
CA THR A 386 8.70 -18.02 -14.27
C THR A 386 7.49 -18.30 -13.39
N TYR A 387 7.48 -19.45 -12.70
CA TYR A 387 6.38 -19.80 -11.79
C TYR A 387 6.24 -18.83 -10.63
N ASN A 388 7.33 -18.37 -10.03
CA ASN A 388 7.28 -17.36 -8.96
C ASN A 388 6.68 -16.03 -9.43
N ILE A 389 6.96 -15.60 -10.66
CA ILE A 389 6.33 -14.41 -11.26
C ILE A 389 4.82 -14.66 -11.43
N LEU A 390 4.42 -15.80 -11.98
CA LEU A 390 3.00 -16.14 -12.19
C LEU A 390 2.22 -16.21 -10.87
N ILE A 391 2.75 -16.90 -9.86
CA ILE A 391 2.17 -16.98 -8.51
C ILE A 391 1.99 -15.57 -7.94
N SER A 392 3.04 -14.72 -8.03
CA SER A 392 2.99 -13.36 -7.52
C SER A 392 1.99 -12.46 -8.27
N LEU A 393 1.87 -12.62 -9.60
CA LEU A 393 0.92 -11.84 -10.41
C LEU A 393 -0.52 -12.22 -10.08
N HIS A 394 -0.86 -13.51 -10.09
CA HIS A 394 -2.22 -13.97 -9.77
C HIS A 394 -2.60 -13.65 -8.32
N ALA A 395 -1.66 -13.76 -7.38
CA ALA A 395 -1.87 -13.35 -5.99
C ALA A 395 -2.22 -11.84 -5.87
N LYS A 396 -1.53 -10.97 -6.63
CA LYS A 396 -1.81 -9.52 -6.67
C LYS A 396 -3.18 -9.20 -7.29
N HIS A 397 -3.57 -9.94 -8.33
CA HIS A 397 -4.86 -9.76 -9.01
C HIS A 397 -6.02 -10.51 -8.33
N ASN A 398 -5.80 -10.95 -7.09
CA ASN A 398 -6.81 -11.61 -6.28
C ASN A 398 -7.27 -12.99 -6.78
N ASP A 399 -6.51 -13.62 -7.66
CA ASP A 399 -6.79 -14.93 -8.22
C ASP A 399 -5.92 -16.00 -7.53
N ILE A 400 -6.27 -16.29 -6.28
CA ILE A 400 -5.51 -17.23 -5.45
C ILE A 400 -5.61 -18.67 -6.01
N ALA A 401 -6.75 -19.02 -6.61
CA ALA A 401 -6.94 -20.35 -7.21
C ALA A 401 -5.91 -20.61 -8.32
N MET A 402 -5.67 -19.62 -9.20
CA MET A 402 -4.64 -19.74 -10.23
C MET A 402 -3.23 -19.69 -9.66
N ALA A 403 -2.98 -18.89 -8.62
CA ALA A 403 -1.67 -18.87 -7.94
C ALA A 403 -1.35 -20.26 -7.37
N THR A 404 -2.29 -20.89 -6.67
CA THR A 404 -2.17 -22.26 -6.15
C THR A 404 -1.97 -23.29 -7.27
N ARG A 405 -2.72 -23.15 -8.37
CA ARG A 405 -2.59 -24.01 -9.54
C ARG A 405 -1.19 -23.95 -10.18
N TYR A 406 -0.61 -22.73 -10.29
CA TYR A 406 0.77 -22.60 -10.79
C TYR A 406 1.81 -23.16 -9.82
N PHE A 407 1.58 -23.10 -8.52
CA PHE A 407 2.43 -23.74 -7.53
C PHE A 407 2.38 -25.27 -7.66
N SER A 408 1.20 -25.85 -7.90
CA SER A 408 1.04 -27.29 -8.17
C SER A 408 1.69 -27.68 -9.50
N LYS A 409 1.47 -26.92 -10.58
CA LYS A 409 2.12 -27.16 -11.88
C LYS A 409 3.64 -27.12 -11.81
N MET A 410 4.20 -26.26 -10.98
CA MET A 410 5.64 -26.21 -10.74
C MET A 410 6.16 -27.53 -10.17
N LYS A 411 5.44 -28.14 -9.21
CA LYS A 411 5.76 -29.46 -8.65
C LYS A 411 5.60 -30.57 -9.69
N GLU A 412 4.53 -30.53 -10.49
CA GLU A 412 4.29 -31.48 -11.59
C GLU A 412 5.40 -31.46 -12.63
N ALA A 413 5.95 -30.27 -12.93
CA ALA A 413 7.09 -30.08 -13.81
C ALA A 413 8.43 -30.52 -13.20
N SER A 414 8.42 -31.16 -12.04
CA SER A 414 9.61 -31.61 -11.29
C SER A 414 10.56 -30.44 -10.94
N LEU A 415 10.05 -29.24 -10.83
CA LEU A 415 10.78 -28.07 -10.32
C LEU A 415 10.50 -27.95 -8.83
N GLU A 416 11.54 -28.03 -8.01
CA GLU A 416 11.37 -27.82 -6.57
C GLU A 416 11.04 -26.34 -6.28
N PRO A 417 9.91 -26.06 -5.57
CA PRO A 417 9.62 -24.73 -5.09
C PRO A 417 10.74 -24.22 -4.19
N ASP A 418 11.20 -23.02 -4.44
CA ASP A 418 12.19 -22.35 -3.61
C ASP A 418 11.51 -21.54 -2.47
N LEU A 419 12.32 -20.97 -1.58
CA LEU A 419 11.84 -20.19 -0.46
C LEU A 419 10.95 -19.01 -0.92
N VAL A 420 11.20 -18.46 -2.12
CA VAL A 420 10.39 -17.35 -2.68
C VAL A 420 9.01 -17.84 -3.09
N SER A 421 8.91 -19.05 -3.69
CA SER A 421 7.63 -19.68 -4.05
C SER A 421 6.73 -19.85 -2.84
N TYR A 422 7.27 -20.44 -1.76
CA TYR A 422 6.53 -20.65 -0.51
C TYR A 422 6.09 -19.36 0.13
N ARG A 423 6.99 -18.40 0.31
CA ARG A 423 6.69 -17.11 0.95
C ARG A 423 5.64 -16.31 0.17
N THR A 424 5.72 -16.31 -1.16
CA THR A 424 4.76 -15.59 -1.99
C THR A 424 3.35 -16.16 -1.84
N LEU A 425 3.22 -17.49 -1.86
CA LEU A 425 1.93 -18.14 -1.73
C LEU A 425 1.39 -18.04 -0.29
N LEU A 426 2.24 -18.25 0.71
CA LEU A 426 1.87 -18.13 2.12
C LEU A 426 1.39 -16.72 2.46
N TYR A 427 2.07 -15.68 1.95
CA TYR A 427 1.62 -14.30 2.07
C TYR A 427 0.27 -14.05 1.40
N ALA A 428 0.05 -14.65 0.21
CA ALA A 428 -1.23 -14.55 -0.48
C ALA A 428 -2.37 -15.20 0.32
N TYR A 429 -2.14 -16.37 0.90
CA TYR A 429 -3.11 -17.04 1.78
C TYR A 429 -3.40 -16.22 3.04
N SER A 430 -2.35 -15.64 3.65
CA SER A 430 -2.52 -14.84 4.88
C SER A 430 -3.38 -13.58 4.67
N ILE A 431 -3.23 -12.87 3.55
CA ILE A 431 -4.08 -11.71 3.23
C ILE A 431 -5.54 -12.11 2.99
N ARG A 432 -5.78 -13.36 2.54
CA ARG A 432 -7.13 -13.87 2.21
C ARG A 432 -7.79 -14.64 3.33
N GLN A 433 -7.15 -14.69 4.48
CA GLN A 433 -7.65 -15.44 5.65
C GLN A 433 -7.89 -16.94 5.36
N MET A 434 -7.11 -17.50 4.41
CA MET A 434 -7.15 -18.91 4.06
C MET A 434 -6.28 -19.69 5.06
N VAL A 435 -6.80 -19.85 6.28
CA VAL A 435 -6.04 -20.38 7.42
C VAL A 435 -5.61 -21.82 7.19
N HIS A 436 -6.51 -22.65 6.67
CA HIS A 436 -6.24 -24.09 6.46
C HIS A 436 -5.10 -24.31 5.46
N GLU A 437 -5.18 -23.66 4.30
CA GLU A 437 -4.18 -23.76 3.23
C GLU A 437 -2.84 -23.16 3.67
N ALA A 438 -2.88 -22.12 4.50
CA ALA A 438 -1.67 -21.54 5.09
C ALA A 438 -0.99 -22.52 6.05
N GLU A 439 -1.74 -23.22 6.91
CA GLU A 439 -1.22 -24.23 7.85
C GLU A 439 -0.65 -25.46 7.13
N GLU A 440 -1.30 -25.94 6.06
CA GLU A 440 -0.78 -27.01 5.21
C GLU A 440 0.56 -26.59 4.58
N LEU A 441 0.63 -25.36 4.04
CA LEU A 441 1.85 -24.87 3.41
C LEU A 441 3.00 -24.68 4.43
N ILE A 442 2.68 -24.23 5.65
CA ILE A 442 3.64 -24.12 6.76
C ILE A 442 4.18 -25.51 7.15
N SER A 443 3.29 -26.50 7.24
CA SER A 443 3.69 -27.87 7.55
C SER A 443 4.67 -28.42 6.49
N GLU A 444 4.41 -28.18 5.20
CA GLU A 444 5.33 -28.54 4.11
C GLU A 444 6.67 -27.79 4.20
N MET A 445 6.65 -26.49 4.57
CA MET A 445 7.88 -25.71 4.77
C MET A 445 8.72 -26.24 5.94
N ASP A 446 8.08 -26.59 7.05
CA ASP A 446 8.75 -27.14 8.24
C ASP A 446 9.38 -28.52 7.93
N GLU A 447 8.71 -29.39 7.17
CA GLU A 447 9.26 -30.67 6.70
C GLU A 447 10.52 -30.47 5.84
N LYS A 448 10.50 -29.47 4.95
CA LYS A 448 11.63 -29.13 4.07
C LYS A 448 12.69 -28.27 4.76
N ARG A 449 12.51 -27.91 6.03
CA ARG A 449 13.39 -27.03 6.82
C ARG A 449 13.58 -25.64 6.18
N HIS A 450 12.55 -25.11 5.54
CA HIS A 450 12.53 -23.75 5.07
C HIS A 450 12.18 -22.80 6.21
N GLU A 451 13.01 -21.80 6.43
CA GLU A 451 12.73 -20.79 7.45
C GLU A 451 11.71 -19.76 6.93
N ILE A 452 10.68 -19.51 7.75
CA ILE A 452 9.73 -18.44 7.53
C ILE A 452 10.42 -17.12 7.88
N ASP A 453 10.33 -16.12 7.00
CA ASP A 453 10.89 -14.80 7.29
C ASP A 453 9.96 -13.94 8.18
N GLU A 454 10.52 -12.90 8.73
CA GLU A 454 9.84 -12.00 9.66
C GLU A 454 8.63 -11.29 9.04
N PHE A 455 8.71 -10.99 7.74
CA PHE A 455 7.62 -10.35 7.01
C PHE A 455 6.40 -11.28 6.89
N THR A 456 6.64 -12.54 6.51
CA THR A 456 5.60 -13.57 6.42
C THR A 456 5.04 -13.89 7.81
N GLN A 457 5.89 -13.89 8.84
CA GLN A 457 5.45 -14.10 10.22
C GLN A 457 4.45 -13.03 10.66
N SER A 458 4.73 -11.76 10.38
CA SER A 458 3.82 -10.66 10.72
C SER A 458 2.48 -10.77 10.00
N ALA A 459 2.50 -11.20 8.72
CA ALA A 459 1.28 -11.45 7.94
C ALA A 459 0.45 -12.62 8.50
N LEU A 460 1.12 -13.70 8.92
CA LEU A 460 0.45 -14.85 9.58
C LEU A 460 -0.17 -14.46 10.92
N THR A 461 0.55 -13.67 11.74
CA THR A 461 0.00 -13.18 12.99
C THR A 461 -1.28 -12.37 12.74
N ARG A 462 -1.26 -11.46 11.75
CA ARG A 462 -2.45 -10.69 11.35
C ARG A 462 -3.59 -11.61 10.89
N MET A 463 -3.32 -12.60 10.04
CA MET A 463 -4.31 -13.58 9.57
C MET A 463 -5.01 -14.29 10.74
N TYR A 464 -4.25 -14.78 11.72
CA TYR A 464 -4.85 -15.45 12.87
C TYR A 464 -5.67 -14.50 13.76
N ILE A 465 -5.25 -13.21 13.88
CA ILE A 465 -6.02 -12.20 14.60
C ILE A 465 -7.35 -11.94 13.89
N GLU A 466 -7.32 -11.73 12.57
CA GLU A 466 -8.51 -11.49 11.75
C GLU A 466 -9.46 -12.69 11.71
N ALA A 467 -8.92 -13.91 11.79
CA ALA A 467 -9.70 -15.15 11.92
C ALA A 467 -10.25 -15.38 13.35
N GLY A 468 -9.96 -14.50 14.31
CA GLY A 468 -10.39 -14.64 15.71
C GLY A 468 -9.59 -15.68 16.51
N MET A 469 -8.48 -16.18 15.99
CA MET A 469 -7.65 -17.24 16.56
C MET A 469 -6.48 -16.66 17.38
N LEU A 470 -6.80 -15.90 18.43
CA LEU A 470 -5.81 -15.15 19.23
C LEU A 470 -4.73 -16.03 19.88
N GLU A 471 -5.10 -17.22 20.35
CA GLU A 471 -4.12 -18.14 20.94
C GLU A 471 -3.09 -18.62 19.92
N GLN A 472 -3.52 -18.92 18.69
CA GLN A 472 -2.64 -19.30 17.58
C GLN A 472 -1.72 -18.14 17.19
N SER A 473 -2.26 -16.94 17.07
CA SER A 473 -1.47 -15.73 16.75
C SER A 473 -0.35 -15.51 17.78
N TRP A 474 -0.68 -15.67 19.08
CA TRP A 474 0.29 -15.54 20.18
C TRP A 474 1.34 -16.66 20.17
N LEU A 475 0.96 -17.91 19.87
CA LEU A 475 1.91 -19.03 19.74
C LEU A 475 2.90 -18.79 18.59
N TRP A 476 2.41 -18.27 17.46
CA TRP A 476 3.26 -17.88 16.33
C TRP A 476 4.22 -16.76 16.68
N PHE A 477 3.75 -15.67 17.28
CA PHE A 477 4.62 -14.59 17.76
C PHE A 477 5.70 -15.12 18.69
N ARG A 478 5.32 -15.92 19.68
CA ARG A 478 6.23 -16.50 20.67
C ARG A 478 7.28 -17.42 20.08
N ARG A 479 6.94 -18.22 19.03
CA ARG A 479 7.90 -19.08 18.30
C ARG A 479 9.07 -18.24 17.78
N PHE A 480 8.79 -17.09 17.15
CA PHE A 480 9.80 -16.20 16.58
C PHE A 480 10.52 -15.35 17.64
N HIS A 481 9.81 -14.90 18.64
CA HIS A 481 10.42 -14.16 19.76
C HIS A 481 11.49 -15.01 20.45
N LEU A 482 11.21 -16.27 20.74
CA LEU A 482 12.15 -17.20 21.40
C LEU A 482 13.35 -17.58 20.54
N SER A 483 13.26 -17.47 19.21
CA SER A 483 14.41 -17.69 18.31
C SER A 483 15.41 -16.53 18.38
N GLY A 484 15.01 -15.36 18.91
CA GLY A 484 15.84 -14.15 19.01
C GLY A 484 16.10 -13.46 17.68
N SER A 485 15.55 -13.96 16.58
CA SER A 485 15.77 -13.44 15.21
C SER A 485 14.92 -12.23 14.86
N MET A 486 13.84 -11.90 15.61
CA MET A 486 12.93 -10.82 15.30
C MET A 486 13.61 -9.45 15.27
N THR A 487 13.38 -8.69 14.19
CA THR A 487 13.84 -7.29 14.06
C THR A 487 12.92 -6.32 14.82
N SER A 488 13.39 -5.08 14.95
CA SER A 488 12.62 -3.96 15.51
C SER A 488 11.31 -3.75 14.73
N GLU A 489 11.39 -3.80 13.41
CA GLU A 489 10.25 -3.62 12.50
C GLU A 489 9.19 -4.71 12.66
N CYS A 490 9.62 -5.95 12.91
CA CYS A 490 8.72 -7.07 13.13
C CYS A 490 7.91 -6.91 14.44
N TYR A 491 8.54 -6.44 15.53
CA TYR A 491 7.82 -6.12 16.77
C TYR A 491 6.77 -5.03 16.54
N SER A 492 7.14 -3.93 15.83
CA SER A 492 6.18 -2.85 15.56
C SER A 492 4.99 -3.32 14.71
N ALA A 493 5.22 -4.17 13.69
CA ALA A 493 4.17 -4.74 12.87
C ALA A 493 3.21 -5.66 13.66
N ASN A 494 3.72 -6.42 14.62
CA ASN A 494 2.87 -7.24 15.50
C ASN A 494 2.09 -6.38 16.50
N ILE A 495 2.68 -5.33 17.10
CA ILE A 495 1.96 -4.37 17.97
C ILE A 495 0.83 -3.72 17.18
N ASP A 496 1.10 -3.27 15.95
CA ASP A 496 0.11 -2.64 15.08
C ASP A 496 -1.05 -3.60 14.75
N ALA A 497 -0.72 -4.86 14.38
CA ALA A 497 -1.72 -5.86 14.05
C ALA A 497 -2.68 -6.15 15.22
N TYR A 498 -2.18 -6.35 16.44
CA TYR A 498 -3.03 -6.51 17.63
C TYR A 498 -3.80 -5.23 17.95
N GLY A 499 -3.14 -4.07 17.85
CA GLY A 499 -3.72 -2.76 18.17
C GLY A 499 -4.87 -2.37 17.25
N GLU A 500 -4.73 -2.57 15.93
CA GLU A 500 -5.77 -2.27 14.93
C GLU A 500 -7.07 -3.06 15.16
N HIS A 501 -6.96 -4.29 15.69
CA HIS A 501 -8.11 -5.14 16.00
C HIS A 501 -8.61 -5.00 17.45
N GLY A 502 -8.10 -4.01 18.19
CA GLY A 502 -8.54 -3.72 19.56
C GLY A 502 -7.99 -4.65 20.64
N HIS A 503 -7.07 -5.56 20.29
CA HIS A 503 -6.42 -6.49 21.23
C HIS A 503 -5.26 -5.81 21.97
N THR A 504 -5.59 -4.77 22.73
CA THR A 504 -4.61 -3.88 23.37
C THR A 504 -3.71 -4.59 24.39
N LEU A 505 -4.24 -5.61 25.09
CA LEU A 505 -3.45 -6.37 26.06
C LEU A 505 -2.36 -7.22 25.41
N GLU A 506 -2.67 -7.81 24.25
CA GLU A 506 -1.72 -8.58 23.46
C GLU A 506 -0.65 -7.65 22.85
N ALA A 507 -1.06 -6.48 22.38
CA ALA A 507 -0.13 -5.43 21.92
C ALA A 507 0.83 -5.01 23.05
N GLU A 508 0.34 -4.81 24.29
CA GLU A 508 1.18 -4.53 25.48
C GLU A 508 2.19 -5.65 25.73
N LYS A 509 1.78 -6.91 25.64
CA LYS A 509 2.71 -8.05 25.83
C LYS A 509 3.83 -8.05 24.79
N VAL A 510 3.49 -7.78 23.51
CA VAL A 510 4.51 -7.66 22.45
C VAL A 510 5.46 -6.50 22.70
N PHE A 511 4.92 -5.34 23.16
CA PHE A 511 5.73 -4.17 23.50
C PHE A 511 6.71 -4.48 24.63
N ILE A 512 6.27 -5.17 25.69
CA ILE A 512 7.13 -5.60 26.81
C ILE A 512 8.21 -6.56 26.31
N CYS A 513 7.88 -7.55 25.46
CA CYS A 513 8.86 -8.44 24.85
C CYS A 513 9.92 -7.68 24.03
N CYS A 514 9.52 -6.64 23.28
CA CYS A 514 10.44 -5.78 22.56
C CYS A 514 11.37 -5.00 23.51
N GLN A 515 10.84 -4.52 24.65
CA GLN A 515 11.59 -3.82 25.68
C GLN A 515 12.64 -4.74 26.33
N GLU A 516 12.28 -5.97 26.68
CA GLU A 516 13.19 -6.99 27.24
C GLU A 516 14.37 -7.27 26.29
N MET A 517 14.10 -7.30 24.98
CA MET A 517 15.14 -7.49 23.95
C MET A 517 15.96 -6.22 23.66
N LYS A 518 15.69 -5.10 24.32
CA LYS A 518 16.33 -3.80 24.12
C LYS A 518 16.29 -3.30 22.68
N LYS A 519 15.20 -3.58 21.97
CA LYS A 519 14.96 -3.21 20.56
C LYS A 519 13.95 -2.07 20.40
N LEU A 520 13.60 -1.37 21.49
CA LEU A 520 12.64 -0.26 21.43
C LEU A 520 13.17 0.89 20.57
N SER A 521 12.29 1.44 19.75
CA SER A 521 12.51 2.66 18.97
C SER A 521 11.25 3.53 19.07
N ILE A 522 11.31 4.76 18.60
CA ILE A 522 10.17 5.69 18.60
C ILE A 522 8.94 5.08 17.88
N LEU A 523 9.18 4.28 16.84
CA LEU A 523 8.11 3.61 16.08
C LEU A 523 7.23 2.72 16.99
N HIS A 524 7.81 1.96 17.92
CA HIS A 524 7.04 1.11 18.85
C HIS A 524 6.15 1.92 19.77
N PHE A 525 6.63 3.07 20.25
CA PHE A 525 5.83 3.99 21.06
C PHE A 525 4.65 4.53 20.22
N ASN A 526 4.91 4.95 18.98
CA ASN A 526 3.88 5.50 18.11
C ASN A 526 2.78 4.47 17.81
N VAL A 527 3.14 3.22 17.47
CA VAL A 527 2.14 2.15 17.23
C VAL A 527 1.40 1.77 18.51
N MET A 528 2.08 1.75 19.66
CA MET A 528 1.43 1.43 20.95
C MET A 528 0.50 2.54 21.42
N ILE A 529 0.85 3.82 21.22
CA ILE A 529 -0.03 4.97 21.47
C ILE A 529 -1.27 4.86 20.58
N LYS A 530 -1.12 4.53 19.29
CA LYS A 530 -2.23 4.27 18.37
C LYS A 530 -3.12 3.14 18.90
N ALA A 531 -2.53 2.01 19.33
CA ALA A 531 -3.25 0.87 19.89
C ALA A 531 -4.06 1.24 21.15
N TYR A 532 -3.49 2.05 22.06
CA TYR A 532 -4.22 2.57 23.20
C TYR A 532 -5.36 3.50 22.79
N GLY A 533 -5.17 4.33 21.76
CA GLY A 533 -6.23 5.18 21.19
C GLY A 533 -7.42 4.38 20.70
N ILE A 534 -7.18 3.33 19.91
CA ILE A 534 -8.22 2.42 19.38
C ILE A 534 -8.92 1.69 20.55
N GLY A 535 -8.15 1.22 21.54
CA GLY A 535 -8.69 0.56 22.74
C GLY A 535 -9.34 1.51 23.75
N LYS A 536 -9.35 2.83 23.48
CA LYS A 536 -9.89 3.88 24.37
C LYS A 536 -9.20 3.98 25.74
N TYR A 537 -7.92 3.58 25.84
CA TYR A 537 -7.10 3.70 27.04
C TYR A 537 -6.27 4.99 27.02
N TYR A 538 -6.93 6.15 27.01
CA TYR A 538 -6.30 7.46 26.77
C TYR A 538 -5.27 7.82 27.84
N ASP A 539 -5.55 7.49 29.12
CA ASP A 539 -4.61 7.74 30.22
C ASP A 539 -3.31 6.93 30.07
N LYS A 540 -3.41 5.67 29.59
CA LYS A 540 -2.23 4.86 29.29
C LYS A 540 -1.45 5.42 28.09
N ALA A 541 -2.12 5.96 27.08
CA ALA A 541 -1.47 6.60 25.96
C ALA A 541 -0.64 7.81 26.40
N CYS A 542 -1.20 8.66 27.28
CA CYS A 542 -0.49 9.80 27.87
C CYS A 542 0.70 9.34 28.72
N GLN A 543 0.53 8.36 29.62
CA GLN A 543 1.59 7.81 30.45
C GLN A 543 2.72 7.20 29.61
N LEU A 544 2.37 6.47 28.55
CA LEU A 544 3.36 5.89 27.64
C LEU A 544 4.14 6.99 26.92
N PHE A 545 3.47 8.03 26.44
CA PHE A 545 4.10 9.18 25.81
C PHE A 545 5.08 9.88 26.76
N ASP A 546 4.66 10.18 28.00
CA ASP A 546 5.50 10.83 29.01
C ASP A 546 6.66 9.91 29.51
N SER A 547 6.63 8.62 29.15
CA SER A 547 7.72 7.68 29.43
C SER A 547 8.78 7.61 28.33
N ILE A 548 8.54 8.17 27.14
CA ILE A 548 9.48 8.08 25.99
C ILE A 548 10.87 8.59 26.37
N GLU A 549 10.94 9.75 27.01
CA GLU A 549 12.21 10.36 27.43
C GLU A 549 12.96 9.54 28.48
N LYS A 550 12.23 8.83 29.37
CA LYS A 550 12.82 7.93 30.38
C LYS A 550 13.57 6.75 29.74
N HIS A 551 13.21 6.39 28.52
CA HIS A 551 13.89 5.35 27.73
C HIS A 551 15.05 5.91 26.89
N GLY A 552 15.37 7.20 27.01
CA GLY A 552 16.42 7.86 26.22
C GLY A 552 16.06 8.07 24.75
N ILE A 553 14.77 8.06 24.43
CA ILE A 553 14.24 8.27 23.07
C ILE A 553 13.59 9.66 23.03
N ILE A 554 13.74 10.36 21.93
CA ILE A 554 13.12 11.68 21.73
C ILE A 554 11.82 11.48 20.96
N ALA A 555 10.72 12.06 21.48
CA ALA A 555 9.44 12.06 20.78
C ALA A 555 9.54 12.88 19.49
N ASP A 556 9.05 12.33 18.40
CA ASP A 556 9.03 12.98 17.10
C ASP A 556 7.68 13.68 16.83
N LYS A 557 7.59 14.43 15.73
CA LYS A 557 6.36 15.08 15.27
C LYS A 557 5.19 14.08 15.19
N CYS A 558 5.48 12.87 14.73
CA CYS A 558 4.47 11.82 14.55
C CYS A 558 3.89 11.35 15.89
N SER A 559 4.74 11.23 16.94
CA SER A 559 4.31 10.89 18.31
C SER A 559 3.33 11.91 18.88
N TYR A 560 3.69 13.21 18.79
CA TYR A 560 2.83 14.29 19.25
C TYR A 560 1.52 14.36 18.48
N SER A 561 1.59 14.36 17.13
CA SER A 561 0.41 14.47 16.29
C SER A 561 -0.57 13.31 16.50
N SER A 562 -0.06 12.07 16.65
CA SER A 562 -0.89 10.90 16.92
C SER A 562 -1.59 11.01 18.28
N LEU A 563 -0.88 11.40 19.33
CA LEU A 563 -1.49 11.55 20.67
C LEU A 563 -2.52 12.68 20.68
N ILE A 564 -2.20 13.85 20.11
CA ILE A 564 -3.11 14.99 20.01
C ILE A 564 -4.39 14.59 19.27
N GLN A 565 -4.26 13.90 18.14
CA GLN A 565 -5.40 13.45 17.33
C GLN A 565 -6.28 12.44 18.09
N ILE A 566 -5.67 11.50 18.81
CA ILE A 566 -6.37 10.52 19.65
C ILE A 566 -7.17 11.24 20.74
N LEU A 567 -6.54 12.16 21.48
CA LEU A 567 -7.19 12.90 22.57
C LEU A 567 -8.30 13.84 22.06
N ALA A 568 -8.06 14.50 20.91
CA ALA A 568 -9.06 15.33 20.24
C ALA A 568 -10.28 14.51 19.79
N SER A 569 -10.04 13.29 19.26
CA SER A 569 -11.12 12.37 18.85
C SER A 569 -11.89 11.78 20.04
N ALA A 570 -11.27 11.77 21.22
CA ALA A 570 -11.83 11.27 22.49
C ALA A 570 -12.59 12.34 23.29
N ASP A 571 -12.88 13.49 22.68
CA ASP A 571 -13.52 14.64 23.33
C ASP A 571 -12.78 15.16 24.57
N GLN A 572 -11.41 15.07 24.52
CA GLN A 572 -10.52 15.60 25.56
C GLN A 572 -9.63 16.75 25.04
N PRO A 573 -10.22 17.86 24.54
CA PRO A 573 -9.45 18.94 23.90
C PRO A 573 -8.52 19.67 24.85
N HIS A 574 -8.85 19.76 26.14
CA HIS A 574 -7.98 20.43 27.13
C HIS A 574 -6.67 19.68 27.32
N THR A 575 -6.71 18.35 27.39
CA THR A 575 -5.51 17.50 27.46
C THR A 575 -4.73 17.58 26.15
N ALA A 576 -5.43 17.53 25.01
CA ALA A 576 -4.81 17.68 23.69
C ALA A 576 -4.11 19.04 23.54
N LYS A 577 -4.70 20.16 24.04
CA LYS A 577 -4.08 21.50 24.08
C LYS A 577 -2.77 21.50 24.89
N CYS A 578 -2.70 20.76 26.00
CA CYS A 578 -1.46 20.64 26.77
C CYS A 578 -0.32 19.99 25.97
N TYR A 579 -0.60 18.90 25.24
CA TYR A 579 0.40 18.27 24.37
C TYR A 579 0.72 19.09 23.13
N LEU A 580 -0.24 19.84 22.57
CA LEU A 580 0.00 20.79 21.50
C LEU A 580 1.02 21.87 21.94
N LYS A 581 0.87 22.38 23.16
CA LYS A 581 1.81 23.33 23.73
C LYS A 581 3.21 22.72 23.94
N LYS A 582 3.31 21.49 24.44
CA LYS A 582 4.59 20.77 24.54
C LYS A 582 5.24 20.59 23.16
N MET A 583 4.46 20.25 22.14
CA MET A 583 4.93 20.10 20.76
C MET A 583 5.49 21.42 20.20
N GLN A 584 4.84 22.53 20.55
CA GLN A 584 5.27 23.87 20.17
C GLN A 584 6.57 24.27 20.87
N GLU A 585 6.67 24.05 22.18
CA GLU A 585 7.89 24.28 22.98
C GLU A 585 9.08 23.46 22.44
N ALA A 586 8.83 22.26 21.91
CA ALA A 586 9.81 21.44 21.21
C ALA A 586 10.15 21.92 19.78
N GLY A 587 9.49 22.93 19.24
CA GLY A 587 9.71 23.45 17.89
C GLY A 587 9.37 22.47 16.76
N LEU A 588 8.42 21.55 16.98
CA LEU A 588 8.05 20.49 16.03
C LEU A 588 6.80 20.80 15.21
N ILE A 589 6.21 22.01 15.35
CA ILE A 589 5.03 22.42 14.60
C ILE A 589 5.49 23.16 13.33
N ASP A 590 5.22 22.57 12.18
CA ASP A 590 5.50 23.09 10.83
C ASP A 590 4.23 23.16 9.97
N ASP A 591 3.10 22.60 10.43
CA ASP A 591 1.81 22.60 9.75
C ASP A 591 0.64 22.83 10.72
N CYS A 592 -0.56 23.10 10.17
CA CYS A 592 -1.77 23.39 10.95
C CYS A 592 -2.52 22.15 11.45
N ILE A 593 -2.11 20.92 11.08
CA ILE A 593 -2.85 19.68 11.37
C ILE A 593 -3.10 19.47 12.88
N PRO A 594 -2.09 19.62 13.79
CA PRO A 594 -2.33 19.46 15.21
C PRO A 594 -3.31 20.50 15.78
N TYR A 595 -3.21 21.76 15.34
CA TYR A 595 -4.17 22.80 15.71
C TYR A 595 -5.58 22.48 15.24
N CYS A 596 -5.71 22.07 13.96
CA CYS A 596 -7.00 21.70 13.36
C CYS A 596 -7.71 20.60 14.17
N ALA A 597 -6.98 19.58 14.61
CA ALA A 597 -7.53 18.50 15.42
C ALA A 597 -8.11 19.00 16.75
N VAL A 598 -7.38 19.87 17.47
CA VAL A 598 -7.83 20.41 18.76
C VAL A 598 -8.98 21.42 18.58
N ILE A 599 -8.90 22.31 17.57
CA ILE A 599 -9.98 23.24 17.20
C ILE A 599 -11.25 22.46 16.89
N SER A 600 -11.17 21.43 16.05
CA SER A 600 -12.31 20.57 15.70
C SER A 600 -12.95 19.91 16.94
N SER A 601 -12.15 19.49 17.91
CA SER A 601 -12.64 18.89 19.15
C SER A 601 -13.36 19.92 20.05
N PHE A 602 -12.83 21.14 20.20
CA PHE A 602 -13.53 22.21 20.92
C PHE A 602 -14.84 22.60 20.24
N VAL A 603 -14.85 22.68 18.91
CA VAL A 603 -16.07 22.94 18.12
C VAL A 603 -17.13 21.88 18.37
N LYS A 604 -16.76 20.58 18.36
CA LYS A 604 -17.69 19.48 18.66
C LYS A 604 -18.32 19.59 20.05
N LEU A 605 -17.58 20.06 21.03
CA LEU A 605 -18.07 20.30 22.38
C LEU A 605 -18.83 21.64 22.54
N GLY A 606 -19.00 22.39 21.45
CA GLY A 606 -19.68 23.68 21.47
C GLY A 606 -18.90 24.83 22.09
N ASN A 607 -17.61 24.65 22.37
CA ASN A 607 -16.75 25.68 22.96
C ASN A 607 -16.04 26.50 21.87
N LEU A 608 -16.80 27.41 21.26
CA LEU A 608 -16.31 28.23 20.15
C LEU A 608 -15.25 29.27 20.58
N GLU A 609 -15.32 29.74 21.82
CA GLU A 609 -14.36 30.74 22.35
C GLU A 609 -12.94 30.14 22.39
N MET A 610 -12.81 28.91 22.89
CA MET A 610 -11.53 28.18 22.91
C MET A 610 -11.02 27.82 21.53
N ALA A 611 -11.93 27.51 20.59
CA ALA A 611 -11.57 27.25 19.21
C ALA A 611 -11.00 28.51 18.52
N GLU A 612 -11.61 29.68 18.77
CA GLU A 612 -11.14 30.97 18.27
C GLU A 612 -9.81 31.41 18.91
N GLU A 613 -9.64 31.16 20.23
CA GLU A 613 -8.38 31.42 20.93
C GLU A 613 -7.23 30.64 20.31
N LEU A 614 -7.42 29.36 20.07
CA LEU A 614 -6.43 28.49 19.42
C LEU A 614 -6.12 28.89 17.97
N TYR A 615 -7.12 29.36 17.23
CA TYR A 615 -6.89 29.91 15.90
C TYR A 615 -5.99 31.14 15.96
N LYS A 616 -6.25 32.06 16.90
CA LYS A 616 -5.42 33.27 17.12
C LYS A 616 -4.00 32.90 17.56
N GLU A 617 -3.86 31.88 18.43
CA GLU A 617 -2.57 31.36 18.86
C GLU A 617 -1.79 30.79 17.67
N MET A 618 -2.45 29.99 16.80
CA MET A 618 -1.85 29.43 15.58
C MET A 618 -1.29 30.52 14.67
N ILE A 619 -2.08 31.58 14.41
CA ILE A 619 -1.64 32.73 13.59
C ILE A 619 -0.49 33.46 14.28
N GLY A 620 -0.55 33.66 15.61
CA GLY A 620 0.52 34.28 16.39
C GLY A 620 1.87 33.56 16.29
N HIS A 621 1.85 32.26 16.06
CA HIS A 621 3.03 31.42 15.81
C HIS A 621 3.42 31.29 14.33
N ALA A 622 2.85 32.10 13.45
CA ALA A 622 3.08 32.10 12.02
C ALA A 622 2.76 30.78 11.30
N VAL A 623 1.92 29.93 11.89
CA VAL A 623 1.40 28.72 11.27
C VAL A 623 0.22 29.10 10.38
N GLN A 624 0.33 28.81 9.08
CA GLN A 624 -0.71 29.18 8.11
C GLN A 624 -1.90 28.20 8.18
N PRO A 625 -3.14 28.73 8.32
CA PRO A 625 -4.34 27.90 8.26
C PRO A 625 -4.52 27.34 6.84
N ASP A 626 -5.01 26.13 6.76
CA ASP A 626 -5.45 25.52 5.50
C ASP A 626 -6.97 25.66 5.30
N VAL A 627 -7.45 25.17 4.16
CA VAL A 627 -8.89 25.17 3.83
C VAL A 627 -9.72 24.38 4.87
N ILE A 628 -9.13 23.39 5.54
CA ILE A 628 -9.83 22.54 6.51
C ILE A 628 -10.06 23.33 7.81
N VAL A 629 -9.07 24.06 8.31
CA VAL A 629 -9.22 24.93 9.50
C VAL A 629 -10.30 25.97 9.29
N TYR A 630 -10.25 26.68 8.15
CA TYR A 630 -11.30 27.63 7.80
C TYR A 630 -12.67 26.97 7.68
N GLY A 631 -12.73 25.79 7.05
CA GLY A 631 -13.97 25.03 6.91
C GLY A 631 -14.60 24.65 8.25
N VAL A 632 -13.79 24.20 9.21
CA VAL A 632 -14.25 23.86 10.57
C VAL A 632 -14.80 25.08 11.28
N LEU A 633 -14.10 26.21 11.25
CA LEU A 633 -14.54 27.44 11.91
C LEU A 633 -15.78 28.05 11.23
N ILE A 634 -15.79 28.18 9.90
CA ILE A 634 -16.95 28.71 9.15
C ILE A 634 -18.19 27.87 9.45
N ASN A 635 -18.07 26.53 9.40
CA ASN A 635 -19.20 25.64 9.68
C ASN A 635 -19.69 25.78 11.13
N ALA A 636 -18.75 25.85 12.08
CA ALA A 636 -19.06 25.97 13.51
C ALA A 636 -19.81 27.26 13.84
N PHE A 637 -19.30 28.41 13.35
CA PHE A 637 -19.96 29.71 13.56
C PHE A 637 -21.25 29.85 12.74
N ALA A 638 -21.33 29.22 11.56
CA ALA A 638 -22.57 29.13 10.79
C ALA A 638 -23.66 28.33 11.51
N ASP A 639 -23.32 27.21 12.12
CA ASP A 639 -24.28 26.39 12.90
C ASP A 639 -24.73 27.10 14.18
N ALA A 640 -23.84 27.86 14.82
CA ALA A 640 -24.15 28.68 15.99
C ALA A 640 -24.96 29.94 15.63
N GLY A 641 -25.13 30.27 14.35
CA GLY A 641 -25.84 31.50 13.89
C GLY A 641 -25.02 32.79 14.00
N SER A 642 -23.72 32.68 14.27
CA SER A 642 -22.79 33.82 14.38
C SER A 642 -22.28 34.24 12.99
N VAL A 643 -23.12 34.97 12.25
CA VAL A 643 -22.91 35.35 10.83
C VAL A 643 -21.67 36.16 10.62
N LYS A 644 -21.43 37.14 11.48
CA LYS A 644 -20.31 38.09 11.33
C LYS A 644 -18.98 37.38 11.40
N GLU A 645 -18.84 36.49 12.39
CA GLU A 645 -17.66 35.71 12.62
C GLU A 645 -17.43 34.69 11.46
N ALA A 646 -18.47 33.98 11.02
CA ALA A 646 -18.40 33.08 9.88
C ALA A 646 -17.91 33.81 8.59
N LEU A 647 -18.47 34.98 8.29
CA LEU A 647 -18.06 35.80 7.14
C LEU A 647 -16.63 36.36 7.28
N THR A 648 -16.20 36.71 8.50
CA THR A 648 -14.82 37.13 8.74
C THR A 648 -13.83 36.06 8.32
N TYR A 649 -14.06 34.78 8.69
CA TYR A 649 -13.21 33.66 8.29
C TYR A 649 -13.27 33.38 6.78
N VAL A 650 -14.41 33.58 6.14
CA VAL A 650 -14.52 33.52 4.66
C VAL A 650 -13.64 34.59 3.99
N ASP A 651 -13.66 35.82 4.50
CA ASP A 651 -12.85 36.90 3.96
C ASP A 651 -11.37 36.72 4.22
N GLU A 652 -11.01 36.14 5.37
CA GLU A 652 -9.61 35.76 5.68
C GLU A 652 -9.11 34.65 4.76
N MET A 653 -9.90 33.61 4.51
CA MET A 653 -9.60 32.55 3.57
C MET A 653 -9.39 33.07 2.14
N LYS A 654 -10.28 33.97 1.68
CA LYS A 654 -10.14 34.63 0.36
C LYS A 654 -8.88 35.48 0.28
N ARG A 655 -8.55 36.23 1.35
CA ARG A 655 -7.31 37.05 1.42
C ARG A 655 -6.06 36.20 1.41
N ALA A 656 -6.12 34.99 1.99
CA ALA A 656 -5.05 33.99 1.92
C ALA A 656 -4.93 33.34 0.53
N GLY A 657 -5.82 33.66 -0.43
CA GLY A 657 -5.82 33.08 -1.78
C GLY A 657 -6.25 31.61 -1.84
N LEU A 658 -6.89 31.12 -0.79
CA LEU A 658 -7.35 29.72 -0.72
C LEU A 658 -8.72 29.60 -1.39
N PRO A 659 -8.90 28.72 -2.40
CA PRO A 659 -10.21 28.48 -2.99
C PRO A 659 -11.11 27.78 -1.98
N GLY A 660 -12.39 28.19 -1.91
CA GLY A 660 -13.38 27.46 -1.12
C GLY A 660 -13.58 26.05 -1.70
N ASN A 661 -13.79 25.09 -0.82
CA ASN A 661 -14.17 23.75 -1.23
C ASN A 661 -15.69 23.56 -1.13
N GLU A 662 -16.15 22.42 -1.63
CA GLU A 662 -17.57 22.04 -1.62
C GLU A 662 -18.18 22.11 -0.20
N VAL A 663 -17.45 21.66 0.82
CA VAL A 663 -17.92 21.63 2.22
C VAL A 663 -18.17 23.05 2.74
N ILE A 664 -17.29 23.99 2.44
CA ILE A 664 -17.42 25.39 2.84
C ILE A 664 -18.61 26.06 2.13
N TYR A 665 -18.75 25.86 0.82
CA TYR A 665 -19.88 26.40 0.06
C TYR A 665 -21.21 25.81 0.54
N ASN A 666 -21.24 24.50 0.88
CA ASN A 666 -22.42 23.87 1.47
C ASN A 666 -22.81 24.52 2.82
N SER A 667 -21.82 24.78 3.68
CA SER A 667 -22.03 25.41 4.98
C SER A 667 -22.52 26.85 4.84
N LEU A 668 -21.97 27.59 3.88
CA LEU A 668 -22.40 28.97 3.57
C LEU A 668 -23.82 29.01 3.00
N ILE A 669 -24.17 28.13 2.07
CA ILE A 669 -25.52 28.02 1.54
C ILE A 669 -26.51 27.71 2.67
N LYS A 670 -26.19 26.75 3.55
CA LYS A 670 -27.00 26.44 4.73
C LYS A 670 -27.18 27.66 5.66
N LEU A 671 -26.12 28.42 5.89
CA LEU A 671 -26.16 29.64 6.70
C LEU A 671 -27.05 30.70 6.03
N TYR A 672 -26.80 31.00 4.76
CA TYR A 672 -27.57 32.00 4.02
C TYR A 672 -29.05 31.62 3.87
N THR A 673 -29.35 30.33 3.70
CA THR A 673 -30.76 29.84 3.64
C THR A 673 -31.47 29.94 4.99
N LYS A 674 -30.76 29.74 6.11
CA LYS A 674 -31.33 29.96 7.46
C LYS A 674 -31.62 31.43 7.74
N LEU A 675 -30.78 32.33 7.21
CA LEU A 675 -30.88 33.76 7.43
C LEU A 675 -31.72 34.45 6.35
N ASP A 676 -32.22 33.71 5.37
CA ASP A 676 -33.02 34.24 4.25
C ASP A 676 -32.25 35.21 3.35
N TYR A 677 -30.91 35.06 3.19
CA TYR A 677 -30.04 35.83 2.33
C TYR A 677 -29.97 35.20 0.93
N LEU A 678 -30.97 35.55 0.09
CA LEU A 678 -31.15 34.92 -1.21
C LEU A 678 -30.01 35.19 -2.20
N LYS A 679 -29.54 36.42 -2.32
CA LYS A 679 -28.51 36.80 -3.31
C LYS A 679 -27.18 36.07 -3.04
N GLU A 680 -26.75 36.08 -1.80
CA GLU A 680 -25.50 35.45 -1.35
C GLU A 680 -25.58 33.94 -1.48
N ALA A 681 -26.74 33.33 -1.22
CA ALA A 681 -26.99 31.92 -1.44
C ALA A 681 -26.90 31.55 -2.93
N GLU A 682 -27.53 32.32 -3.82
CA GLU A 682 -27.49 32.11 -5.28
C GLU A 682 -26.09 32.29 -5.84
N GLU A 683 -25.32 33.29 -5.42
CA GLU A 683 -23.94 33.50 -5.86
C GLU A 683 -23.06 32.34 -5.45
N THR A 684 -23.20 31.87 -4.19
CA THR A 684 -22.44 30.72 -3.68
C THR A 684 -22.83 29.43 -4.41
N TYR A 685 -24.11 29.24 -4.72
CA TYR A 685 -24.60 28.09 -5.46
C TYR A 685 -24.10 28.07 -6.92
N LYS A 686 -24.01 29.22 -7.58
CA LYS A 686 -23.41 29.35 -8.92
C LYS A 686 -21.94 28.97 -8.94
N LEU A 687 -21.17 29.26 -7.86
CA LEU A 687 -19.79 28.81 -7.74
C LEU A 687 -19.71 27.27 -7.68
N LEU A 688 -20.63 26.62 -6.97
CA LEU A 688 -20.72 25.16 -6.96
C LEU A 688 -21.14 24.57 -8.33
N GLN A 689 -22.02 25.25 -9.06
CA GLN A 689 -22.42 24.82 -10.41
C GLN A 689 -21.25 24.84 -11.41
N SER A 690 -20.28 25.73 -11.20
CA SER A 690 -19.09 25.85 -12.05
C SER A 690 -17.98 24.85 -11.71
N SER A 691 -18.12 24.04 -10.66
CA SER A 691 -17.17 22.99 -10.33
C SER A 691 -17.33 21.76 -11.23
N GLU A 692 -16.26 20.98 -11.42
CA GLU A 692 -16.26 19.78 -12.30
C GLU A 692 -17.31 18.73 -11.90
N GLU A 693 -17.58 18.57 -10.61
CA GLU A 693 -18.54 17.60 -10.07
C GLU A 693 -19.98 18.15 -9.98
N GLY A 694 -20.13 19.49 -10.07
CA GLY A 694 -21.41 20.19 -9.92
C GLY A 694 -21.93 20.20 -8.46
N PRO A 695 -23.08 20.88 -8.21
CA PRO A 695 -23.57 21.01 -6.84
C PRO A 695 -24.08 19.68 -6.27
N PRO A 696 -23.68 19.34 -5.02
CA PRO A 696 -24.18 18.16 -4.34
C PRO A 696 -25.67 18.29 -4.01
N ILE A 697 -26.34 17.17 -3.87
CA ILE A 697 -27.77 17.11 -3.57
C ILE A 697 -28.16 17.89 -2.29
N TYR A 698 -27.29 17.91 -1.29
CA TYR A 698 -27.52 18.65 -0.05
C TYR A 698 -27.70 20.14 -0.27
N SER A 699 -26.79 20.77 -1.02
CA SER A 699 -26.85 22.19 -1.36
C SER A 699 -28.05 22.51 -2.23
N SER A 700 -28.34 21.65 -3.21
CA SER A 700 -29.51 21.80 -4.07
C SER A 700 -30.81 21.73 -3.25
N ASN A 701 -30.89 20.84 -2.25
CA ASN A 701 -32.04 20.76 -1.34
C ASN A 701 -32.15 21.99 -0.42
N CYS A 702 -31.02 22.57 0.03
CA CYS A 702 -31.05 23.82 0.80
C CYS A 702 -31.58 24.98 -0.05
N MET A 703 -31.18 25.10 -1.32
CA MET A 703 -31.71 26.11 -2.24
C MET A 703 -33.18 25.89 -2.57
N LEU A 704 -33.62 24.64 -2.74
CA LEU A 704 -35.03 24.29 -2.89
C LEU A 704 -35.85 24.73 -1.67
N ASP A 705 -35.33 24.52 -0.45
CA ASP A 705 -36.00 24.99 0.78
C ASP A 705 -36.14 26.53 0.80
N LEU A 706 -35.05 27.24 0.44
CA LEU A 706 -35.08 28.72 0.37
C LEU A 706 -36.10 29.20 -0.65
N TYR A 707 -36.11 28.66 -1.88
CA TYR A 707 -37.06 29.01 -2.92
C TYR A 707 -38.49 28.64 -2.55
N THR A 708 -38.69 27.52 -1.86
CA THR A 708 -40.03 27.10 -1.34
C THR A 708 -40.56 28.08 -0.29
N LYS A 709 -39.69 28.53 0.64
CA LYS A 709 -40.06 29.54 1.63
C LYS A 709 -40.49 30.85 0.98
N ARG A 710 -39.77 31.27 -0.06
CA ARG A 710 -40.05 32.50 -0.82
C ARG A 710 -41.04 32.31 -1.96
N SER A 711 -41.59 31.11 -2.15
CA SER A 711 -42.58 30.84 -3.19
C SER A 711 -42.09 31.09 -4.63
N MET A 712 -40.81 30.91 -4.87
CA MET A 712 -40.12 31.12 -6.18
C MET A 712 -40.16 29.79 -6.99
N VAL A 713 -41.30 29.52 -7.63
CA VAL A 713 -41.59 28.19 -8.24
C VAL A 713 -40.68 27.86 -9.42
N GLU A 714 -40.41 28.82 -10.31
CA GLU A 714 -39.65 28.56 -11.53
C GLU A 714 -38.17 28.24 -11.23
N GLN A 715 -37.56 28.97 -10.30
CA GLN A 715 -36.17 28.69 -9.86
C GLN A 715 -36.06 27.33 -9.14
N ALA A 716 -37.03 27.02 -8.31
CA ALA A 716 -37.08 25.72 -7.65
C ALA A 716 -37.24 24.56 -8.66
N LYS A 717 -38.07 24.76 -9.68
CA LYS A 717 -38.28 23.81 -10.74
C LYS A 717 -37.01 23.55 -11.57
N GLU A 718 -36.26 24.61 -11.89
CA GLU A 718 -34.97 24.52 -12.58
C GLU A 718 -33.97 23.65 -11.81
N ILE A 719 -33.81 23.89 -10.51
CA ILE A 719 -32.93 23.06 -9.66
C ILE A 719 -33.42 21.60 -9.59
N PHE A 720 -34.73 21.43 -9.40
CA PHE A 720 -35.34 20.11 -9.30
C PHE A 720 -35.09 19.26 -10.56
N GLU A 721 -35.36 19.83 -11.75
CA GLU A 721 -35.13 19.15 -13.02
C GLU A 721 -33.64 18.85 -13.23
N SER A 722 -32.74 19.77 -12.90
CA SER A 722 -31.29 19.52 -12.98
C SER A 722 -30.84 18.37 -12.07
N VAL A 723 -31.34 18.28 -10.83
CA VAL A 723 -31.03 17.21 -9.89
C VAL A 723 -31.64 15.87 -10.35
N LYS A 724 -32.83 15.92 -10.94
CA LYS A 724 -33.55 14.77 -11.50
C LYS A 724 -32.83 14.21 -12.73
N GLU A 725 -32.38 15.05 -13.66
CA GLU A 725 -31.60 14.64 -14.85
C GLU A 725 -30.31 13.94 -14.48
N LYS A 726 -29.64 14.39 -13.41
CA LYS A 726 -28.44 13.76 -12.84
C LYS A 726 -28.73 12.43 -12.12
N GLY A 727 -30.00 12.05 -11.95
CA GLY A 727 -30.39 10.83 -11.22
C GLY A 727 -30.09 10.88 -9.72
N SER A 728 -29.81 12.06 -9.15
CA SER A 728 -29.44 12.24 -7.75
C SER A 728 -30.59 12.69 -6.85
N ALA A 729 -31.78 12.98 -7.44
CA ALA A 729 -32.97 13.39 -6.68
C ALA A 729 -33.40 12.30 -5.66
N ASN A 730 -33.50 12.69 -4.40
CA ASN A 730 -33.92 11.79 -3.33
C ASN A 730 -35.34 12.11 -2.82
N GLU A 731 -35.84 11.33 -1.89
CA GLU A 731 -37.14 11.51 -1.28
C GLU A 731 -37.37 12.94 -0.75
N PHE A 732 -36.37 13.54 -0.08
CA PHE A 732 -36.44 14.91 0.43
C PHE A 732 -36.61 15.94 -0.70
N THR A 733 -35.91 15.77 -1.82
CA THR A 733 -36.01 16.65 -3.01
C THR A 733 -37.43 16.65 -3.57
N TYR A 734 -38.03 15.48 -3.73
CA TYR A 734 -39.41 15.32 -4.19
C TYR A 734 -40.42 15.86 -3.17
N ALA A 735 -40.21 15.60 -1.87
CA ALA A 735 -41.08 16.09 -0.80
C ALA A 735 -41.13 17.62 -0.74
N MET A 736 -39.98 18.30 -0.98
CA MET A 736 -39.92 19.78 -1.03
C MET A 736 -40.73 20.34 -2.20
N MET A 737 -40.63 19.75 -3.40
CA MET A 737 -41.41 20.15 -4.57
C MET A 737 -42.90 19.90 -4.38
N LEU A 738 -43.24 18.74 -3.83
CA LEU A 738 -44.60 18.38 -3.46
C LEU A 738 -45.22 19.43 -2.50
N TYR A 739 -44.48 19.78 -1.43
CA TYR A 739 -44.88 20.76 -0.46
C TYR A 739 -45.04 22.16 -1.08
N MET A 740 -44.12 22.58 -1.95
CA MET A 740 -44.18 23.84 -2.66
C MET A 740 -45.41 23.95 -3.56
N TYR A 741 -45.66 22.97 -4.43
CA TYR A 741 -46.85 22.98 -5.30
C TYR A 741 -48.13 22.94 -4.51
N LYS A 742 -48.18 22.19 -3.41
CA LYS A 742 -49.32 22.17 -2.49
C LYS A 742 -49.57 23.52 -1.84
N LYS A 743 -48.48 24.22 -1.38
CA LYS A 743 -48.57 25.57 -0.79
C LYS A 743 -49.09 26.61 -1.79
N MET A 744 -48.75 26.47 -3.05
CA MET A 744 -49.15 27.39 -4.13
C MET A 744 -50.50 27.04 -4.74
N GLY A 745 -51.18 26.00 -4.27
CA GLY A 745 -52.47 25.55 -4.82
C GLY A 745 -52.39 24.89 -6.21
N ARG A 746 -51.17 24.58 -6.70
CA ARG A 746 -50.96 23.92 -8.00
C ARG A 746 -51.07 22.41 -7.80
N LEU A 747 -52.31 21.93 -7.59
CA LEU A 747 -52.57 20.55 -7.17
C LEU A 747 -52.25 19.51 -8.25
N ASP A 748 -52.43 19.84 -9.53
CA ASP A 748 -52.13 18.96 -10.67
C ASP A 748 -50.65 18.60 -10.72
N GLU A 749 -49.73 19.57 -10.58
CA GLU A 749 -48.31 19.37 -10.56
C GLU A 749 -47.88 18.59 -9.30
N ALA A 750 -48.49 18.91 -8.15
CA ALA A 750 -48.25 18.16 -6.89
C ALA A 750 -48.61 16.68 -7.05
N ILE A 751 -49.75 16.37 -7.72
CA ILE A 751 -50.20 15.00 -8.02
C ILE A 751 -49.23 14.28 -8.94
N GLN A 752 -48.68 15.02 -9.96
CA GLN A 752 -47.67 14.45 -10.83
C GLN A 752 -46.43 14.05 -10.06
N ILE A 753 -45.91 14.91 -9.15
CA ILE A 753 -44.79 14.61 -8.28
C ILE A 753 -45.11 13.42 -7.37
N ALA A 754 -46.29 13.35 -6.77
CA ALA A 754 -46.69 12.22 -5.91
C ALA A 754 -46.75 10.88 -6.68
N LYS A 755 -47.23 10.89 -7.96
CA LYS A 755 -47.21 9.71 -8.83
C LYS A 755 -45.77 9.28 -9.17
N GLU A 756 -44.88 10.23 -9.42
CA GLU A 756 -43.47 9.93 -9.67
C GLU A 756 -42.77 9.36 -8.41
N MET A 757 -43.01 9.94 -7.24
CA MET A 757 -42.50 9.40 -5.96
C MET A 757 -42.90 7.93 -5.77
N ARG A 758 -44.16 7.61 -5.99
CA ARG A 758 -44.67 6.24 -5.91
C ARG A 758 -43.99 5.32 -6.94
N LYS A 759 -43.90 5.76 -8.19
CA LYS A 759 -43.27 4.97 -9.29
C LYS A 759 -41.81 4.65 -9.01
N LEU A 760 -41.09 5.57 -8.35
CA LEU A 760 -39.68 5.45 -8.01
C LEU A 760 -39.47 4.73 -6.65
N GLY A 761 -40.53 4.37 -5.92
CA GLY A 761 -40.43 3.73 -4.61
C GLY A 761 -39.90 4.64 -3.50
N LEU A 762 -40.06 5.96 -3.63
CA LEU A 762 -39.58 6.97 -2.68
C LEU A 762 -40.53 7.22 -1.51
N LEU A 763 -41.59 6.47 -1.36
CA LEU A 763 -42.47 6.51 -0.18
C LEU A 763 -41.95 5.52 0.86
N THR A 764 -40.99 5.96 1.70
CA THR A 764 -40.25 5.08 2.61
C THR A 764 -40.55 5.35 4.07
N ASP A 765 -41.02 6.57 4.40
CA ASP A 765 -41.27 6.99 5.77
C ASP A 765 -42.72 7.50 6.00
N LEU A 766 -43.05 7.66 7.26
CA LEU A 766 -44.35 8.17 7.69
C LEU A 766 -44.65 9.56 7.14
N LEU A 767 -43.65 10.44 7.07
CA LEU A 767 -43.80 11.82 6.62
C LEU A 767 -44.17 11.88 5.14
N SER A 768 -43.49 11.10 4.30
CA SER A 768 -43.75 11.01 2.86
C SER A 768 -45.16 10.51 2.57
N TYR A 769 -45.60 9.44 3.25
CA TYR A 769 -46.98 8.96 3.13
C TYR A 769 -48.02 10.00 3.59
N ASN A 770 -47.79 10.70 4.70
CA ASN A 770 -48.68 11.74 5.18
C ASN A 770 -48.78 12.94 4.22
N ASN A 771 -47.68 13.32 3.59
CA ASN A 771 -47.66 14.41 2.62
C ASN A 771 -48.47 14.07 1.36
N VAL A 772 -48.29 12.85 0.82
CA VAL A 772 -49.03 12.38 -0.35
C VAL A 772 -50.51 12.12 -0.02
N LEU A 773 -50.79 11.48 1.12
CA LEU A 773 -52.16 11.26 1.59
C LEU A 773 -52.92 12.59 1.77
N GLY A 774 -52.29 13.56 2.47
CA GLY A 774 -52.87 14.87 2.66
C GLY A 774 -53.14 15.60 1.38
N LEU A 775 -52.31 15.43 0.31
CA LEU A 775 -52.51 16.01 -1.02
C LEU A 775 -53.79 15.42 -1.63
N TYR A 776 -53.95 14.09 -1.71
CA TYR A 776 -55.12 13.45 -2.30
C TYR A 776 -56.39 13.79 -1.56
N VAL A 777 -56.33 13.89 -0.22
CA VAL A 777 -57.45 14.34 0.61
C VAL A 777 -57.89 15.79 0.32
N MET A 778 -56.92 16.67 0.06
CA MET A 778 -57.19 18.08 -0.32
C MET A 778 -57.88 18.16 -1.69
N ASP A 779 -57.38 17.41 -2.66
CA ASP A 779 -57.91 17.35 -4.03
C ASP A 779 -59.22 16.56 -4.17
N GLY A 780 -59.62 15.84 -3.13
CA GLY A 780 -60.87 15.05 -3.17
C GLY A 780 -60.75 13.71 -3.85
N ARG A 781 -59.50 13.23 -4.10
CA ARG A 781 -59.23 11.92 -4.74
C ARG A 781 -59.32 10.81 -3.72
N THR A 782 -60.51 10.36 -3.44
CA THR A 782 -60.79 9.37 -2.41
C THR A 782 -60.08 8.03 -2.68
N ARG A 783 -60.12 7.52 -3.94
CA ARG A 783 -59.50 6.25 -4.32
C ARG A 783 -58.00 6.24 -4.09
N GLU A 784 -57.29 7.24 -4.58
CA GLU A 784 -55.83 7.36 -4.42
C GLU A 784 -55.40 7.58 -2.99
N ALA A 785 -56.21 8.30 -2.19
CA ALA A 785 -55.96 8.49 -0.77
C ALA A 785 -56.08 7.17 0.02
N VAL A 786 -57.13 6.38 -0.24
CA VAL A 786 -57.30 5.07 0.40
C VAL A 786 -56.21 4.08 -0.04
N GLU A 787 -55.86 4.08 -1.32
CA GLU A 787 -54.77 3.23 -1.83
C GLU A 787 -53.40 3.59 -1.18
N THR A 788 -53.13 4.86 -1.04
CA THR A 788 -51.90 5.36 -0.35
C THR A 788 -51.85 4.89 1.11
N PHE A 789 -52.97 4.93 1.80
CA PHE A 789 -53.09 4.41 3.17
C PHE A 789 -52.91 2.90 3.24
N ARG A 790 -53.51 2.14 2.28
CA ARG A 790 -53.31 0.69 2.18
C ARG A 790 -51.85 0.33 1.95
N GLU A 791 -51.19 1.04 1.10
CA GLU A 791 -49.76 0.88 0.78
C GLU A 791 -48.89 1.14 2.02
N MET A 792 -49.17 2.21 2.77
CA MET A 792 -48.51 2.55 4.02
C MET A 792 -48.59 1.40 5.04
N ILE A 793 -49.78 0.80 5.18
CA ILE A 793 -49.98 -0.35 6.10
C ILE A 793 -49.24 -1.59 5.60
N ARG A 794 -49.26 -1.90 4.29
CA ARG A 794 -48.48 -3.00 3.67
C ARG A 794 -46.99 -2.83 3.93
N SER A 795 -46.51 -1.60 3.93
CA SER A 795 -45.08 -1.24 4.23
C SER A 795 -44.79 -1.24 5.74
N THR A 796 -45.68 -1.74 6.59
CA THR A 796 -45.54 -1.86 8.07
C THR A 796 -45.35 -0.51 8.81
N ILE A 797 -45.65 0.61 8.15
CA ILE A 797 -45.55 1.95 8.74
C ILE A 797 -46.86 2.24 9.54
N GLN A 798 -46.70 2.53 10.84
CA GLN A 798 -47.82 2.79 11.71
C GLN A 798 -48.36 4.20 11.47
N PRO A 799 -49.69 4.39 11.27
CA PRO A 799 -50.32 5.69 11.14
C PRO A 799 -50.27 6.49 12.45
N ASP A 800 -49.99 7.78 12.33
CA ASP A 800 -49.98 8.74 13.42
C ASP A 800 -51.31 9.55 13.50
N ASP A 801 -51.39 10.46 14.45
CA ASP A 801 -52.51 11.38 14.60
C ASP A 801 -52.73 12.28 13.33
N CYS A 802 -51.69 12.57 12.56
CA CYS A 802 -51.80 13.36 11.33
C CYS A 802 -52.44 12.55 10.21
N THR A 803 -52.03 11.29 10.04
CA THR A 803 -52.64 10.32 9.13
C THR A 803 -54.14 10.18 9.43
N LEU A 804 -54.47 9.92 10.69
CA LEU A 804 -55.87 9.72 11.10
C LEU A 804 -56.76 10.97 10.93
N LYS A 805 -56.21 12.15 11.19
CA LYS A 805 -56.90 13.44 10.94
C LYS A 805 -57.21 13.63 9.45
N SER A 806 -56.23 13.36 8.59
CA SER A 806 -56.38 13.45 7.13
C SER A 806 -57.48 12.50 6.62
N LEU A 807 -57.44 11.24 7.08
CA LEU A 807 -58.47 10.24 6.74
C LEU A 807 -59.84 10.60 7.34
N GLY A 808 -59.87 11.13 8.58
CA GLY A 808 -61.10 11.61 9.19
C GLY A 808 -61.75 12.75 8.40
N PHE A 809 -60.91 13.68 7.88
CA PHE A 809 -61.38 14.75 7.00
C PHE A 809 -61.94 14.22 5.68
N LEU A 810 -61.30 13.19 5.13
CA LEU A 810 -61.78 12.50 3.92
C LEU A 810 -63.13 11.86 4.15
N LEU A 811 -63.32 11.09 5.25
CA LEU A 811 -64.59 10.45 5.61
C LEU A 811 -65.68 11.48 5.82
N LEU A 812 -65.39 12.65 6.42
CA LEU A 812 -66.36 13.76 6.58
C LEU A 812 -66.80 14.36 5.22
N LYS A 813 -65.83 14.51 4.28
CA LYS A 813 -66.14 14.95 2.91
C LYS A 813 -67.08 13.98 2.17
N CYS A 814 -66.94 12.71 2.41
CA CYS A 814 -67.73 11.64 1.83
C CYS A 814 -69.07 11.38 2.61
N GLY A 815 -69.46 12.31 3.47
CA GLY A 815 -70.77 12.25 4.15
C GLY A 815 -70.82 11.45 5.44
N ILE A 816 -69.71 10.91 5.96
CA ILE A 816 -69.70 10.20 7.24
C ILE A 816 -69.84 11.18 8.41
N SER A 817 -70.71 10.87 9.39
CA SER A 817 -70.95 11.77 10.50
C SER A 817 -69.71 11.97 11.39
N LYS A 818 -69.56 13.18 11.93
CA LYS A 818 -68.46 13.52 12.86
C LYS A 818 -68.43 12.61 14.10
N GLN A 819 -69.60 12.12 14.54
CA GLN A 819 -69.68 11.19 15.66
C GLN A 819 -69.11 9.79 15.32
N ALA A 820 -69.25 9.32 14.08
CA ALA A 820 -68.72 8.07 13.61
C ALA A 820 -67.18 8.14 13.49
N VAL A 821 -66.63 9.25 12.94
CA VAL A 821 -65.21 9.48 12.86
C VAL A 821 -64.57 9.52 14.25
N GLY A 822 -65.19 10.25 15.21
CA GLY A 822 -64.73 10.29 16.60
C GLY A 822 -64.72 8.91 17.29
N LYS A 823 -65.65 8.01 16.94
CA LYS A 823 -65.63 6.61 17.43
C LYS A 823 -64.46 5.82 16.88
N LEU A 824 -64.10 6.01 15.62
CA LEU A 824 -62.93 5.38 14.97
C LEU A 824 -61.63 5.83 15.63
N GLU A 825 -61.50 7.13 15.94
CA GLU A 825 -60.31 7.66 16.67
C GLU A 825 -60.18 7.08 18.07
N VAL A 826 -61.32 6.96 18.81
CA VAL A 826 -61.33 6.36 20.14
C VAL A 826 -61.00 4.86 20.07
N MET A 827 -61.49 4.12 19.05
CA MET A 827 -61.13 2.72 18.86
C MET A 827 -59.65 2.55 18.60
N MET A 828 -59.05 3.39 17.77
CA MET A 828 -57.60 3.38 17.46
C MET A 828 -56.77 3.60 18.74
N LYS A 829 -57.19 4.51 19.62
CA LYS A 829 -56.48 4.77 20.90
C LYS A 829 -56.64 3.63 21.93
N ARG A 830 -57.74 2.82 21.87
CA ARG A 830 -57.94 1.69 22.77
C ARG A 830 -57.26 0.40 22.36
N ASP A 831 -57.29 0.09 21.08
CA ASP A 831 -56.73 -1.10 20.48
C ASP A 831 -56.33 -0.77 19.03
N ALA A 832 -55.03 -0.57 18.80
CA ALA A 832 -54.52 -0.16 17.50
C ALA A 832 -54.84 -1.16 16.39
N SER A 833 -54.84 -2.45 16.65
CA SER A 833 -55.14 -3.49 15.66
C SER A 833 -56.62 -3.49 15.22
N ARG A 834 -57.54 -3.44 16.18
CA ARG A 834 -58.98 -3.36 15.91
C ARG A 834 -59.39 -2.00 15.36
N GLY A 835 -58.74 -0.94 15.84
CA GLY A 835 -58.91 0.41 15.33
C GLY A 835 -58.53 0.53 13.87
N LEU A 836 -57.39 -0.02 13.49
CA LEU A 836 -56.93 -0.04 12.11
C LEU A 836 -57.89 -0.80 11.16
N GLN A 837 -58.44 -1.95 11.61
CA GLN A 837 -59.42 -2.70 10.84
C GLN A 837 -60.71 -1.91 10.66
N ALA A 838 -61.13 -1.19 11.70
CA ALA A 838 -62.32 -0.36 11.62
C ALA A 838 -62.19 0.81 10.68
N TRP A 839 -61.00 1.47 10.67
CA TRP A 839 -60.65 2.53 9.71
C TRP A 839 -60.63 1.99 8.27
N MET A 840 -60.00 0.83 8.03
CA MET A 840 -59.96 0.16 6.72
C MET A 840 -61.34 -0.18 6.20
N SER A 841 -62.22 -0.72 7.08
CA SER A 841 -63.61 -1.04 6.71
C SER A 841 -64.42 0.22 6.39
N ALA A 842 -64.28 1.28 7.18
CA ALA A 842 -64.99 2.54 6.93
C ALA A 842 -64.54 3.19 5.58
N LEU A 843 -63.23 3.13 5.27
CA LEU A 843 -62.69 3.62 4.01
C LEU A 843 -63.08 2.78 2.81
N SER A 844 -63.22 1.46 2.95
CA SER A 844 -63.71 0.57 1.89
C SER A 844 -65.19 0.82 1.59
N CYS A 845 -66.06 1.00 2.63
CA CYS A 845 -67.48 1.31 2.41
C CYS A 845 -67.66 2.63 1.61
N VAL A 846 -66.79 3.61 1.79
CA VAL A 846 -66.86 4.88 1.02
C VAL A 846 -66.50 4.66 -0.44
N LEU A 847 -65.55 3.77 -0.78
CA LEU A 847 -65.20 3.44 -2.17
C LEU A 847 -66.33 2.66 -2.87
N ASP A 848 -66.99 1.77 -2.17
CA ASP A 848 -68.12 0.99 -2.71
C ASP A 848 -69.32 1.89 -3.07
N VAL A 849 -69.48 3.05 -2.37
CA VAL A 849 -70.55 4.01 -2.66
C VAL A 849 -70.21 4.86 -3.90
N GLU A 850 -68.97 5.25 -4.09
CA GLU A 850 -68.50 6.02 -5.29
C GLU A 850 -68.63 5.21 -6.59
N ASP A 851 -68.47 3.88 -6.52
CA ASP A 851 -68.66 3.00 -7.71
C ASP A 851 -70.12 2.86 -8.14
N PHE A 852 -71.10 3.28 -7.31
CA PHE A 852 -72.51 3.31 -7.65
C PHE A 852 -72.95 4.67 -8.21
N ASP A 853 -72.23 5.76 -8.01
CA ASP A 853 -72.55 7.10 -8.57
C ASP A 853 -71.95 7.37 -9.94
N ASP A 854 -71.03 6.50 -10.44
CA ASP A 854 -70.37 6.59 -11.76
C ASP A 854 -71.05 5.63 -12.81
N GLU A 855 -72.13 4.85 -12.49
CA GLU A 855 -72.99 4.12 -13.44
C GLU A 855 -74.29 4.93 -13.68
#